data_053a826b8a264926e2db85ce37e1c2d6
#
_entry.id   053a826b8a264926e2db85ce37e1c2d6
#
_cell.length_a   1.000
_cell.length_b   1.000
_cell.length_c   1.000
_cell.angle_alpha   90.00
_cell.angle_beta   90.00
_cell.angle_gamma   90.00
#
_symmetry.space_group_name_H-M   'P 1'
#
loop_
_entity.id
_entity.type
_entity.pdbx_description
1 polymer ?
#
loop_
_entity_poly.entity_id
_entity_poly.type
_entity_poly.pdbx_seq_one_letter_code
_entity_poly.pdbx_strand_id
1 'polypeptide(L)'
;MYKEYGNKRLNQKLKQQQNLDSYASLVDVASEDNKEFFTNFNKSPLLHYGHLLVKPLIEEEMGLRYKLDYLQRTDSKITSYQVSDIAFYAIASKLLNPASYLGAYAKQSTFLSNPVEGIALDNFYTALDFLSDHKDAILKHVVKKVHTTNSDGPQLLFYDCTNCYYETPYDDVEQFSFKHIAKTRYKLENKGFTQEQVQEFLESEEFKFELETVIKEHEEKLVRRRGPSKESRFAQPIVSIALVIDEHGIPIDFEIYKGNSSEFKTMAKSIEKLQKKFNVKNSYIVADRGLNSTENLNMLLKKQLGFVVAQKVSNLSKDLETQMLNLDDYEEALVPGVNIDSPETMVKYKVCKTTKTAYSADEATGKRKKVTVNCNIMFTFSENRKKRDLAELNDDLVKAQQAVNEGKLMANPCSSGWRGIVKTQKEAEDGKTDKSLYKAKEINLAVVEHRKAIAGFAAMVYSDPVNEDDSGSNTTSTTITPQMVLTTYHHLVKIEDCFRVMKTNFSIRPMFVRLESHIRAHCLICILALIALRVLENKMKALGHNYSVHQLTEQLNNAVVAPIPVPNSKDMLFMNCKFFSDIYTKDRVKKNRTKADVNDLLDLAEIESAYTKAQEQQPDCIDSISKALGLSPLPLVSNVGQIKKALKFRTAKTNLIDQVVNKCFKKAVGDYSK
;
A
#
# COMPACT_ATOMS: atom_id res chain seq x y z
N MET A 1 43.59 -17.55 3.77
CA MET A 1 42.51 -18.49 3.42
C MET A 1 41.35 -17.77 2.72
N TYR A 2 40.67 -16.81 3.33
CA TYR A 2 39.56 -16.06 2.71
C TYR A 2 39.94 -15.36 1.39
N LYS A 3 41.11 -14.75 1.35
CA LYS A 3 41.66 -14.05 0.19
C LYS A 3 41.99 -14.97 -0.99
N GLU A 4 42.61 -16.11 -0.74
CA GLU A 4 43.00 -17.07 -1.78
C GLU A 4 41.81 -17.77 -2.45
N TYR A 5 40.79 -18.10 -1.67
CA TYR A 5 39.61 -18.78 -2.15
C TYR A 5 38.70 -17.83 -2.96
N GLY A 6 38.53 -16.60 -2.46
CA GLY A 6 37.79 -15.56 -3.21
C GLY A 6 38.40 -15.32 -4.59
N ASN A 7 39.73 -15.32 -4.67
CA ASN A 7 40.47 -15.13 -5.89
C ASN A 7 40.39 -16.30 -6.85
N LYS A 8 40.50 -17.52 -6.38
CA LYS A 8 40.35 -18.73 -7.25
C LYS A 8 38.98 -18.76 -7.90
N ARG A 9 37.92 -18.47 -7.13
CA ARG A 9 36.56 -18.48 -7.62
C ARG A 9 36.24 -17.32 -8.54
N LEU A 10 36.70 -16.11 -8.19
CA LEU A 10 36.60 -14.94 -9.03
C LEU A 10 37.29 -15.20 -10.37
N ASN A 11 38.54 -15.73 -10.37
CA ASN A 11 39.28 -16.10 -11.56
C ASN A 11 38.60 -17.19 -12.39
N GLN A 12 37.96 -18.17 -11.76
CA GLN A 12 37.24 -19.24 -12.41
C GLN A 12 35.97 -18.75 -13.13
N LYS A 13 35.18 -17.92 -12.46
CA LYS A 13 33.98 -17.28 -13.06
C LYS A 13 34.34 -16.21 -14.10
N LEU A 14 35.37 -15.45 -13.87
CA LEU A 14 35.90 -14.50 -14.84
C LEU A 14 36.40 -15.23 -16.10
N LYS A 15 37.05 -16.39 -16.01
CA LYS A 15 37.47 -17.24 -17.16
C LYS A 15 36.29 -17.79 -17.96
N GLN A 16 35.11 -17.91 -17.36
CA GLN A 16 33.90 -18.38 -18.04
C GLN A 16 33.15 -17.27 -18.82
N GLN A 17 33.51 -16.00 -18.61
CA GLN A 17 32.92 -14.87 -19.32
C GLN A 17 33.88 -14.41 -20.44
N GLN A 18 33.40 -14.35 -21.67
CA GLN A 18 34.16 -13.83 -22.81
C GLN A 18 34.66 -12.41 -22.55
N ASN A 19 35.95 -12.14 -22.65
CA ASN A 19 36.73 -10.90 -22.43
C ASN A 19 37.47 -10.78 -21.09
N LEU A 20 38.08 -11.83 -20.64
CA LEU A 20 38.68 -11.93 -19.31
C LEU A 20 40.11 -11.47 -19.19
N ASP A 21 40.83 -11.37 -20.29
CA ASP A 21 42.29 -11.05 -20.26
C ASP A 21 42.58 -9.65 -19.69
N SER A 22 41.62 -8.73 -19.80
CA SER A 22 41.75 -7.40 -19.19
C SER A 22 41.43 -7.35 -17.70
N TYR A 23 40.81 -8.40 -17.17
CA TYR A 23 40.43 -8.47 -15.73
C TYR A 23 41.33 -9.41 -14.93
N ALA A 24 42.02 -10.34 -15.55
CA ALA A 24 42.89 -11.32 -14.88
C ALA A 24 44.02 -10.64 -14.09
N SER A 25 44.57 -9.53 -14.61
CA SER A 25 45.59 -8.73 -13.93
C SER A 25 45.07 -7.97 -12.70
N LEU A 26 43.75 -7.72 -12.65
CA LEU A 26 43.11 -7.01 -11.54
C LEU A 26 42.87 -7.89 -10.31
N VAL A 27 42.91 -9.21 -10.48
CA VAL A 27 42.54 -10.17 -9.46
C VAL A 27 43.77 -10.92 -8.93
N ASP A 28 44.96 -10.57 -9.34
CA ASP A 28 46.19 -11.07 -8.71
C ASP A 28 46.40 -10.40 -7.34
N VAL A 29 45.66 -10.89 -6.37
CA VAL A 29 45.62 -10.42 -4.99
C VAL A 29 46.83 -10.93 -4.19
N ALA A 30 47.69 -11.77 -4.80
CA ALA A 30 48.87 -12.30 -4.17
C ALA A 30 49.99 -11.27 -4.03
N SER A 31 49.93 -10.15 -4.74
CA SER A 31 50.91 -9.06 -4.60
C SER A 31 50.66 -8.32 -3.27
N GLU A 32 51.74 -7.99 -2.57
CA GLU A 32 51.69 -7.23 -1.34
C GLU A 32 51.03 -5.88 -1.45
N ASP A 33 51.14 -5.26 -2.64
CA ASP A 33 50.53 -3.98 -2.96
C ASP A 33 48.99 -3.98 -2.93
N ASN A 34 48.39 -5.14 -3.09
CA ASN A 34 46.92 -5.27 -3.05
C ASN A 34 46.38 -5.60 -1.65
N LYS A 35 47.22 -5.89 -0.65
CA LYS A 35 46.76 -6.20 0.72
C LYS A 35 46.11 -5.00 1.39
N GLU A 36 46.69 -3.82 1.23
CA GLU A 36 46.17 -2.56 1.77
C GLU A 36 44.84 -2.17 1.09
N PHE A 37 44.75 -2.39 -0.21
CA PHE A 37 43.54 -2.20 -0.98
C PHE A 37 42.35 -3.04 -0.45
N PHE A 38 42.56 -4.33 -0.24
CA PHE A 38 41.50 -5.21 0.28
C PHE A 38 41.14 -4.95 1.74
N THR A 39 42.05 -4.39 2.52
CA THR A 39 41.78 -3.96 3.90
C THR A 39 40.88 -2.71 3.88
N ASN A 40 41.05 -1.82 2.92
CA ASN A 40 40.23 -0.63 2.72
C ASN A 40 38.93 -0.93 1.98
N PHE A 41 38.85 -2.00 1.19
CA PHE A 41 37.66 -2.45 0.47
C PHE A 41 36.46 -2.72 1.41
N ASN A 42 36.71 -3.27 2.61
CA ASN A 42 35.67 -3.47 3.61
C ASN A 42 35.01 -2.16 4.11
N LYS A 43 35.58 -1.00 3.76
CA LYS A 43 35.07 0.33 4.10
C LYS A 43 34.38 1.01 2.91
N SER A 44 34.42 0.41 1.71
CA SER A 44 33.77 0.98 0.54
C SER A 44 32.25 0.85 0.65
N PRO A 45 31.49 1.91 0.39
CA PRO A 45 30.02 1.84 0.48
C PRO A 45 29.48 0.92 -0.62
N LEU A 46 28.54 0.05 -0.24
CA LEU A 46 27.74 -0.69 -1.21
C LEU A 46 26.76 0.28 -1.89
N LEU A 47 26.60 0.11 -3.21
CA LEU A 47 25.71 0.95 -4.02
C LEU A 47 24.51 0.13 -4.50
N HIS A 48 23.30 0.57 -4.14
CA HIS A 48 22.06 -0.04 -4.58
C HIS A 48 21.79 0.23 -6.06
N TYR A 49 21.47 -0.81 -6.84
CA TYR A 49 21.04 -0.67 -8.23
C TYR A 49 19.60 -1.15 -8.49
N GLY A 50 18.89 -1.63 -7.45
CA GLY A 50 17.51 -2.11 -7.56
C GLY A 50 16.55 -1.07 -8.15
N HIS A 51 16.76 0.23 -7.90
CA HIS A 51 15.98 1.30 -8.51
C HIS A 51 16.16 1.33 -10.05
N LEU A 52 17.35 0.98 -10.57
CA LEU A 52 17.60 0.92 -12.01
C LEU A 52 16.89 -0.26 -12.67
N LEU A 53 16.63 -1.35 -11.92
CA LEU A 53 15.82 -2.47 -12.41
C LEU A 53 14.39 -2.04 -12.69
N VAL A 54 13.76 -1.28 -11.77
CA VAL A 54 12.36 -0.83 -11.93
C VAL A 54 12.23 0.46 -12.76
N LYS A 55 13.32 1.08 -13.16
CA LYS A 55 13.31 2.33 -13.93
C LYS A 55 12.54 2.23 -15.25
N PRO A 56 12.77 1.22 -16.13
CA PRO A 56 12.03 1.09 -17.38
C PRO A 56 10.52 0.94 -17.16
N LEU A 57 10.14 0.22 -16.13
CA LEU A 57 8.73 0.05 -15.75
C LEU A 57 8.09 1.39 -15.37
N ILE A 58 8.72 2.15 -14.47
CA ILE A 58 8.16 3.41 -13.95
C ILE A 58 8.19 4.50 -15.02
N GLU A 59 9.33 4.68 -15.70
CA GLU A 59 9.51 5.80 -16.62
C GLU A 59 8.88 5.55 -18.00
N GLU A 60 9.03 4.35 -18.56
CA GLU A 60 8.64 4.03 -19.94
C GLU A 60 7.27 3.35 -20.00
N GLU A 61 7.07 2.20 -19.31
CA GLU A 61 5.80 1.46 -19.41
C GLU A 61 4.64 2.21 -18.76
N MET A 62 4.83 2.73 -17.56
CA MET A 62 3.84 3.61 -16.92
C MET A 62 3.79 5.00 -17.57
N GLY A 63 4.80 5.36 -18.38
CA GLY A 63 4.89 6.64 -19.05
C GLY A 63 5.03 7.84 -18.11
N LEU A 64 5.49 7.60 -16.87
CA LEU A 64 5.47 8.61 -15.81
C LEU A 64 6.40 9.77 -16.13
N ARG A 65 7.64 9.50 -16.58
CA ARG A 65 8.61 10.55 -16.95
C ARG A 65 8.05 11.48 -18.03
N TYR A 66 7.55 10.89 -19.12
CA TYR A 66 6.97 11.67 -20.22
C TYR A 66 5.84 12.60 -19.73
N LYS A 67 4.94 12.08 -18.89
CA LYS A 67 3.81 12.86 -18.39
C LYS A 67 4.25 13.99 -17.46
N LEU A 68 5.18 13.73 -16.55
CA LEU A 68 5.69 14.74 -15.62
C LEU A 68 6.48 15.82 -16.34
N ASP A 69 7.37 15.45 -17.26
CA ASP A 69 8.16 16.41 -18.05
C ASP A 69 7.25 17.27 -18.94
N TYR A 70 6.17 16.70 -19.49
CA TYR A 70 5.17 17.46 -20.22
C TYR A 70 4.47 18.49 -19.32
N LEU A 71 3.94 18.05 -18.16
CA LEU A 71 3.26 18.94 -17.21
C LEU A 71 4.19 20.02 -16.67
N GLN A 72 5.43 19.68 -16.36
CA GLN A 72 6.42 20.66 -15.88
C GLN A 72 6.70 21.76 -16.92
N ARG A 73 6.74 21.41 -18.20
CA ARG A 73 6.98 22.39 -19.27
C ARG A 73 5.76 23.27 -19.53
N THR A 74 4.54 22.74 -19.37
CA THR A 74 3.30 23.47 -19.70
C THR A 74 2.76 24.29 -18.55
N ASP A 75 2.86 23.78 -17.33
CA ASP A 75 2.11 24.31 -16.18
C ASP A 75 2.99 24.74 -15.01
N SER A 76 4.33 24.70 -15.15
CA SER A 76 5.20 24.98 -14.02
C SER A 76 6.25 26.04 -14.31
N LYS A 77 6.61 26.80 -13.26
CA LYS A 77 7.74 27.73 -13.25
C LYS A 77 9.04 27.07 -12.77
N ILE A 78 9.01 25.78 -12.46
CA ILE A 78 10.17 25.03 -11.97
C ILE A 78 11.11 24.76 -13.14
N THR A 79 12.29 25.35 -13.13
CA THR A 79 13.31 25.20 -14.20
C THR A 79 14.65 24.67 -13.71
N SER A 80 14.90 24.70 -12.39
CA SER A 80 16.19 24.37 -11.80
C SER A 80 16.42 22.86 -11.61
N TYR A 81 15.37 22.03 -11.66
CA TYR A 81 15.43 20.57 -11.52
C TYR A 81 14.29 19.90 -12.26
N GLN A 82 14.39 18.58 -12.46
CA GLN A 82 13.30 17.80 -13.06
C GLN A 82 12.45 17.16 -11.96
N VAL A 83 11.15 17.45 -11.96
CA VAL A 83 10.18 16.85 -11.03
C VAL A 83 10.10 15.33 -11.23
N SER A 84 10.29 14.87 -12.47
CA SER A 84 10.29 13.44 -12.81
C SER A 84 11.43 12.68 -12.13
N ASP A 85 12.59 13.28 -11.90
CA ASP A 85 13.71 12.65 -11.19
C ASP A 85 13.38 12.48 -9.69
N ILE A 86 12.79 13.51 -9.07
CA ILE A 86 12.35 13.45 -7.67
C ILE A 86 11.22 12.41 -7.51
N ALA A 87 10.24 12.42 -8.41
CA ALA A 87 9.12 11.48 -8.36
C ALA A 87 9.61 10.03 -8.53
N PHE A 88 10.49 9.78 -9.52
CA PHE A 88 11.10 8.46 -9.70
C PHE A 88 11.85 8.02 -8.46
N TYR A 89 12.70 8.88 -7.89
CA TYR A 89 13.47 8.58 -6.69
C TYR A 89 12.56 8.27 -5.48
N ALA A 90 11.50 9.07 -5.30
CA ALA A 90 10.55 8.87 -4.21
C ALA A 90 9.79 7.54 -4.34
N ILE A 91 9.36 7.17 -5.56
CA ILE A 91 8.68 5.89 -5.85
C ILE A 91 9.65 4.72 -5.63
N ALA A 92 10.87 4.80 -6.19
CA ALA A 92 11.88 3.77 -6.02
C ALA A 92 12.25 3.58 -4.54
N SER A 93 12.38 4.67 -3.77
CA SER A 93 12.63 4.59 -2.32
C SER A 93 11.52 3.85 -1.57
N LYS A 94 10.25 4.00 -1.99
CA LYS A 94 9.13 3.24 -1.39
C LYS A 94 9.21 1.73 -1.69
N LEU A 95 9.69 1.39 -2.87
CA LEU A 95 9.83 -0.02 -3.29
C LEU A 95 11.02 -0.72 -2.63
N LEU A 96 12.14 -0.01 -2.43
CA LEU A 96 13.39 -0.60 -1.93
C LEU A 96 13.54 -0.46 -0.41
N ASN A 97 13.60 0.77 0.07
CA ASN A 97 13.90 1.08 1.47
C ASN A 97 13.04 2.26 1.92
N PRO A 98 11.78 2.03 2.26
CA PRO A 98 10.84 3.08 2.58
C PRO A 98 11.30 3.90 3.78
N ALA A 99 11.26 5.23 3.61
CA ALA A 99 11.64 6.21 4.61
C ALA A 99 10.79 7.48 4.49
N SER A 100 10.93 8.40 5.44
CA SER A 100 10.47 9.78 5.27
C SER A 100 11.26 10.47 4.16
N TYR A 101 10.76 11.59 3.61
CA TYR A 101 11.48 12.33 2.56
C TYR A 101 12.86 12.80 3.04
N LEU A 102 12.97 13.25 4.28
CA LEU A 102 14.26 13.59 4.88
C LEU A 102 15.19 12.37 4.98
N GLY A 103 14.66 11.22 5.41
CA GLY A 103 15.42 9.98 5.51
C GLY A 103 15.85 9.44 4.13
N ALA A 104 14.98 9.51 3.12
CA ALA A 104 15.30 9.16 1.75
C ALA A 104 16.38 10.11 1.18
N TYR A 105 16.23 11.42 1.40
CA TYR A 105 17.22 12.41 0.98
C TYR A 105 18.60 12.13 1.59
N ALA A 106 18.68 11.80 2.88
CA ALA A 106 19.95 11.47 3.53
C ALA A 106 20.63 10.21 2.96
N LYS A 107 19.84 9.27 2.41
CA LYS A 107 20.33 8.00 1.84
C LYS A 107 20.64 8.08 0.33
N GLN A 108 20.40 9.20 -0.34
CA GLN A 108 20.53 9.32 -1.81
C GLN A 108 21.90 8.91 -2.36
N SER A 109 22.97 9.13 -1.59
CA SER A 109 24.34 8.78 -2.00
C SER A 109 24.64 7.28 -2.00
N THR A 110 23.74 6.44 -1.47
CA THR A 110 23.88 4.98 -1.50
C THR A 110 23.33 4.34 -2.78
N PHE A 111 22.76 5.12 -3.67
CA PHE A 111 22.22 4.62 -4.94
C PHE A 111 23.25 4.74 -6.06
N LEU A 112 23.43 3.67 -6.81
CA LEU A 112 24.22 3.69 -8.04
C LEU A 112 23.52 4.63 -9.04
N SER A 113 24.22 5.66 -9.52
CA SER A 113 23.63 6.70 -10.38
C SER A 113 22.40 7.37 -9.74
N ASN A 114 22.66 8.14 -8.69
CA ASN A 114 21.64 8.88 -7.96
C ASN A 114 20.89 9.88 -8.88
N PRO A 115 19.56 9.70 -9.10
CA PRO A 115 18.79 10.57 -10.00
C PRO A 115 18.57 11.99 -9.45
N VAL A 116 18.75 12.19 -8.14
CA VAL A 116 18.51 13.47 -7.44
C VAL A 116 19.79 14.11 -6.92
N GLU A 117 20.94 13.74 -7.48
CA GLU A 117 22.21 14.35 -7.09
C GLU A 117 22.23 15.86 -7.34
N GLY A 118 22.64 16.63 -6.33
CA GLY A 118 22.68 18.09 -6.39
C GLY A 118 21.32 18.78 -6.22
N ILE A 119 20.21 18.04 -6.06
CA ILE A 119 18.90 18.61 -5.78
C ILE A 119 18.76 18.85 -4.27
N ALA A 120 18.39 20.06 -3.87
CA ALA A 120 18.18 20.41 -2.46
C ALA A 120 16.91 19.77 -1.88
N LEU A 121 16.88 19.55 -0.56
CA LEU A 121 15.74 18.95 0.13
C LEU A 121 14.43 19.75 -0.06
N ASP A 122 14.51 21.10 -0.06
CA ASP A 122 13.33 21.94 -0.24
C ASP A 122 12.65 21.73 -1.60
N ASN A 123 13.44 21.38 -2.62
CA ASN A 123 12.92 21.06 -3.94
C ASN A 123 12.07 19.76 -3.93
N PHE A 124 12.36 18.84 -2.99
CA PHE A 124 11.49 17.66 -2.81
C PHE A 124 10.10 18.08 -2.34
N TYR A 125 10.00 19.00 -1.39
CA TYR A 125 8.70 19.48 -0.89
C TYR A 125 7.95 20.30 -1.94
N THR A 126 8.64 21.13 -2.70
CA THR A 126 8.05 21.85 -3.85
C THR A 126 7.56 20.90 -4.94
N ALA A 127 8.29 19.80 -5.18
CA ALA A 127 7.84 18.76 -6.10
C ALA A 127 6.59 18.03 -5.59
N LEU A 128 6.41 17.88 -4.26
CA LEU A 128 5.16 17.33 -3.71
C LEU A 128 3.95 18.22 -4.00
N ASP A 129 4.08 19.55 -3.89
CA ASP A 129 3.00 20.46 -4.27
C ASP A 129 2.64 20.29 -5.75
N PHE A 130 3.63 20.27 -6.62
CA PHE A 130 3.41 20.01 -8.05
C PHE A 130 2.71 18.67 -8.32
N LEU A 131 3.14 17.58 -7.67
CA LEU A 131 2.52 16.26 -7.82
C LEU A 131 1.08 16.24 -7.30
N SER A 132 0.79 16.97 -6.23
CA SER A 132 -0.55 17.12 -5.68
C SER A 132 -1.48 17.82 -6.66
N ASP A 133 -1.04 18.94 -7.24
CA ASP A 133 -1.84 19.74 -8.17
C ASP A 133 -2.17 18.96 -9.45
N HIS A 134 -1.25 18.12 -9.90
CA HIS A 134 -1.39 17.33 -11.11
C HIS A 134 -1.82 15.86 -10.88
N LYS A 135 -2.22 15.50 -9.65
CA LYS A 135 -2.58 14.12 -9.26
C LYS A 135 -3.46 13.41 -10.29
N ASP A 136 -4.56 14.04 -10.66
CA ASP A 136 -5.56 13.41 -11.52
C ASP A 136 -5.06 13.21 -12.96
N ALA A 137 -4.30 14.17 -13.49
CA ALA A 137 -3.70 14.07 -14.82
C ALA A 137 -2.61 13.00 -14.88
N ILE A 138 -1.80 12.87 -13.81
CA ILE A 138 -0.75 11.85 -13.68
C ILE A 138 -1.40 10.47 -13.62
N LEU A 139 -2.33 10.28 -12.68
CA LEU A 139 -2.96 8.98 -12.43
C LEU A 139 -3.74 8.49 -13.66
N LYS A 140 -4.52 9.38 -14.29
CA LYS A 140 -5.23 9.07 -15.54
C LYS A 140 -4.31 8.61 -16.65
N HIS A 141 -3.12 9.24 -16.79
CA HIS A 141 -2.15 8.85 -17.80
C HIS A 141 -1.54 7.48 -17.49
N VAL A 142 -1.10 7.26 -16.25
CA VAL A 142 -0.49 6.00 -15.82
C VAL A 142 -1.47 4.84 -15.95
N VAL A 143 -2.69 5.00 -15.44
CA VAL A 143 -3.74 3.99 -15.53
C VAL A 143 -4.03 3.63 -17.00
N LYS A 144 -4.16 4.62 -17.89
CA LYS A 144 -4.34 4.36 -19.33
C LYS A 144 -3.18 3.59 -19.95
N LYS A 145 -1.96 3.73 -19.43
CA LYS A 145 -0.76 3.02 -19.94
C LYS A 145 -0.67 1.59 -19.47
N VAL A 146 -1.05 1.32 -18.20
CA VAL A 146 -0.91 -0.02 -17.60
C VAL A 146 -2.16 -0.89 -17.79
N HIS A 147 -3.34 -0.28 -17.98
CA HIS A 147 -4.56 -0.99 -18.30
C HIS A 147 -4.65 -1.29 -19.80
N THR A 148 -4.36 -2.50 -20.18
CA THR A 148 -4.72 -3.04 -21.49
C THR A 148 -6.14 -3.63 -21.38
N THR A 149 -7.14 -2.78 -21.48
CA THR A 149 -8.55 -3.21 -21.49
C THR A 149 -8.88 -3.89 -22.83
N ASN A 150 -8.68 -5.18 -22.90
CA ASN A 150 -9.22 -6.07 -23.92
C ASN A 150 -10.11 -7.15 -23.29
N SER A 151 -10.84 -6.85 -22.23
CA SER A 151 -11.81 -7.78 -21.66
C SER A 151 -13.21 -7.42 -22.17
N ASP A 152 -13.80 -8.30 -22.97
CA ASP A 152 -15.22 -8.22 -23.37
C ASP A 152 -16.18 -8.48 -22.19
N GLY A 153 -15.66 -8.57 -20.97
CA GLY A 153 -16.41 -8.82 -19.74
C GLY A 153 -16.80 -7.58 -18.95
N PRO A 154 -17.71 -7.71 -17.97
CA PRO A 154 -18.06 -6.60 -17.09
C PRO A 154 -16.84 -6.13 -16.31
N GLN A 155 -16.58 -4.82 -16.32
CA GLN A 155 -15.47 -4.25 -15.56
C GLN A 155 -15.78 -4.28 -14.05
N LEU A 156 -14.92 -4.90 -13.27
CA LEU A 156 -15.04 -5.01 -11.83
C LEU A 156 -14.12 -4.00 -11.14
N LEU A 157 -14.71 -3.16 -10.30
CA LEU A 157 -14.02 -2.10 -9.57
C LEU A 157 -14.19 -2.33 -8.06
N PHE A 158 -13.10 -2.62 -7.38
CA PHE A 158 -13.11 -2.85 -5.94
C PHE A 158 -12.88 -1.52 -5.21
N TYR A 159 -13.75 -1.22 -4.26
CA TYR A 159 -13.69 -0.01 -3.44
C TYR A 159 -13.60 -0.35 -1.96
N ASP A 160 -12.64 0.25 -1.27
CA ASP A 160 -12.55 0.22 0.19
C ASP A 160 -11.80 1.44 0.72
N CYS A 161 -11.90 1.68 2.03
CA CYS A 161 -11.25 2.78 2.74
C CYS A 161 -10.30 2.26 3.83
N THR A 162 -9.22 2.99 4.03
CA THR A 162 -8.31 2.75 5.16
C THR A 162 -7.91 4.05 5.84
N ASN A 163 -7.35 3.95 7.05
CA ASN A 163 -6.89 5.09 7.81
C ASN A 163 -5.36 5.10 7.89
N CYS A 164 -4.78 6.31 7.83
CA CYS A 164 -3.37 6.56 8.13
C CYS A 164 -3.27 7.53 9.30
N TYR A 165 -2.50 7.18 10.32
CA TYR A 165 -2.35 7.95 11.54
C TYR A 165 -1.08 8.81 11.54
N TYR A 166 -1.09 9.79 12.42
CA TYR A 166 0.04 10.69 12.71
C TYR A 166 0.48 10.52 14.16
N GLU A 167 1.78 10.49 14.39
CA GLU A 167 2.33 10.50 15.76
C GLU A 167 2.41 11.93 16.29
N THR A 168 1.25 12.54 16.48
CA THR A 168 1.09 13.86 17.06
C THR A 168 -0.17 13.90 17.94
N PRO A 169 -0.16 14.59 19.08
CA PRO A 169 -1.34 14.70 19.93
C PRO A 169 -2.39 15.68 19.40
N TYR A 170 -2.04 16.57 18.48
CA TYR A 170 -2.92 17.64 18.01
C TYR A 170 -3.37 17.39 16.58
N ASP A 171 -4.66 17.58 16.33
CA ASP A 171 -5.23 17.57 14.98
C ASP A 171 -5.03 18.92 14.25
N ASP A 172 -5.47 19.00 12.99
CA ASP A 172 -5.28 20.20 12.19
C ASP A 172 -6.02 21.42 12.74
N VAL A 173 -7.21 21.23 13.31
CA VAL A 173 -7.98 22.34 13.87
C VAL A 173 -7.30 22.89 15.11
N GLU A 174 -6.86 22.01 16.01
CA GLU A 174 -6.13 22.43 17.21
C GLU A 174 -4.82 23.15 16.83
N GLN A 175 -4.04 22.60 15.90
CA GLN A 175 -2.79 23.25 15.46
C GLN A 175 -3.04 24.58 14.75
N PHE A 176 -4.10 24.68 13.96
CA PHE A 176 -4.48 25.91 13.29
C PHE A 176 -4.90 26.96 14.33
N SER A 177 -5.72 26.57 15.30
CA SER A 177 -6.16 27.42 16.40
C SER A 177 -4.98 27.96 17.20
N PHE A 178 -4.05 27.10 17.61
CA PHE A 178 -2.84 27.53 18.35
C PHE A 178 -2.02 28.56 17.56
N LYS A 179 -1.85 28.35 16.25
CA LYS A 179 -1.12 29.29 15.39
C LYS A 179 -1.86 30.61 15.24
N HIS A 180 -3.19 30.59 15.10
CA HIS A 180 -4.01 31.79 14.98
C HIS A 180 -3.98 32.61 16.28
N ILE A 181 -4.17 31.95 17.42
CA ILE A 181 -4.06 32.54 18.74
C ILE A 181 -2.68 33.21 18.96
N ALA A 182 -1.59 32.46 18.67
CA ALA A 182 -0.24 32.99 18.82
C ALA A 182 0.02 34.19 17.90
N LYS A 183 -0.47 34.16 16.65
CA LYS A 183 -0.36 35.28 15.70
C LYS A 183 -1.15 36.51 16.17
N THR A 184 -2.35 36.31 16.69
CA THR A 184 -3.20 37.38 17.20
C THR A 184 -2.58 37.99 18.46
N ARG A 185 -2.10 37.14 19.40
CA ARG A 185 -1.35 37.58 20.60
C ARG A 185 -0.18 38.47 20.18
N TYR A 186 0.69 38.00 19.30
CA TYR A 186 1.84 38.78 18.81
C TYR A 186 1.45 40.12 18.18
N LYS A 187 0.35 40.15 17.40
CA LYS A 187 -0.14 41.42 16.81
C LYS A 187 -0.63 42.40 17.84
N LEU A 188 -1.32 41.97 18.90
CA LEU A 188 -1.85 42.81 19.95
C LEU A 188 -0.70 43.35 20.83
N GLU A 189 0.24 42.49 21.22
CA GLU A 189 1.43 42.91 21.99
C GLU A 189 2.25 43.95 21.22
N ASN A 190 2.44 43.82 19.92
CA ASN A 190 3.12 44.82 19.09
C ASN A 190 2.34 46.13 18.92
N LYS A 191 1.02 46.13 19.20
CA LYS A 191 0.19 47.34 19.24
C LYS A 191 0.20 47.99 20.61
N GLY A 192 0.92 47.44 21.59
CA GLY A 192 1.08 48.01 22.95
C GLY A 192 0.01 47.57 23.95
N PHE A 193 -0.80 46.54 23.65
CA PHE A 193 -1.73 46.00 24.64
C PHE A 193 -0.98 45.22 25.73
N THR A 194 -1.47 45.34 26.97
CA THR A 194 -0.91 44.58 28.11
C THR A 194 -1.26 43.11 28.01
N GLN A 195 -0.52 42.26 28.72
CA GLN A 195 -0.78 40.80 28.73
C GLN A 195 -2.21 40.49 29.21
N GLU A 196 -2.72 41.22 30.16
CA GLU A 196 -4.09 41.07 30.70
C GLU A 196 -5.13 41.38 29.62
N GLN A 197 -4.98 42.55 28.95
CA GLN A 197 -5.89 42.94 27.85
C GLN A 197 -5.86 41.93 26.66
N VAL A 198 -4.68 41.40 26.35
CA VAL A 198 -4.54 40.39 25.31
C VAL A 198 -5.26 39.10 25.72
N GLN A 199 -5.13 38.67 26.97
CA GLN A 199 -5.79 37.45 27.46
C GLN A 199 -7.32 37.63 27.48
N GLU A 200 -7.82 38.80 27.98
CA GLU A 200 -9.25 39.12 27.97
C GLU A 200 -9.83 39.08 26.55
N PHE A 201 -9.12 39.67 25.56
CA PHE A 201 -9.55 39.62 24.17
C PHE A 201 -9.59 38.19 23.64
N LEU A 202 -8.56 37.34 23.88
CA LEU A 202 -8.51 35.95 23.40
C LEU A 202 -9.59 35.04 24.04
N GLU A 203 -10.10 35.42 25.22
CA GLU A 203 -11.20 34.71 25.89
C GLU A 203 -12.59 35.24 25.49
N SER A 204 -12.66 36.41 24.79
CA SER A 204 -13.91 37.03 24.39
C SER A 204 -14.72 36.17 23.39
N GLU A 205 -16.04 36.36 23.40
CA GLU A 205 -16.94 35.69 22.44
C GLU A 205 -16.69 36.18 20.99
N GLU A 206 -16.25 37.45 20.84
CA GLU A 206 -15.89 38.01 19.54
C GLU A 206 -14.72 37.26 18.91
N PHE A 207 -13.65 37.04 19.66
CA PHE A 207 -12.49 36.30 19.18
C PHE A 207 -12.82 34.82 18.94
N LYS A 208 -13.62 34.17 19.74
CA LYS A 208 -14.08 32.81 19.52
C LYS A 208 -14.83 32.68 18.20
N PHE A 209 -15.75 33.64 17.93
CA PHE A 209 -16.49 33.67 16.67
C PHE A 209 -15.58 33.93 15.46
N GLU A 210 -14.59 34.85 15.60
CA GLU A 210 -13.56 35.05 14.56
C GLU A 210 -12.80 33.77 14.28
N LEU A 211 -12.32 33.10 15.33
CA LEU A 211 -11.56 31.87 15.22
C LEU A 211 -12.36 30.76 14.52
N GLU A 212 -13.63 30.56 14.91
CA GLU A 212 -14.52 29.60 14.27
C GLU A 212 -14.74 29.89 12.77
N THR A 213 -14.91 31.16 12.44
CA THR A 213 -15.09 31.64 11.07
C THR A 213 -13.86 31.33 10.22
N VAL A 214 -12.67 31.67 10.72
CA VAL A 214 -11.41 31.40 10.01
C VAL A 214 -11.13 29.92 9.89
N ILE A 215 -11.45 29.10 10.89
CA ILE A 215 -11.37 27.64 10.81
C ILE A 215 -12.28 27.11 9.71
N LYS A 216 -13.51 27.62 9.61
CA LYS A 216 -14.49 27.21 8.60
C LYS A 216 -14.05 27.56 7.18
N GLU A 217 -13.44 28.72 6.99
CA GLU A 217 -12.86 29.11 5.69
C GLU A 217 -11.72 28.20 5.23
N HIS A 218 -10.98 27.64 6.17
CA HIS A 218 -9.84 26.75 5.89
C HIS A 218 -10.19 25.26 6.02
N GLU A 219 -11.45 24.94 6.29
CA GLU A 219 -11.88 23.59 6.68
C GLU A 219 -11.50 22.49 5.68
N GLU A 220 -11.49 22.78 4.38
CA GLU A 220 -11.13 21.80 3.35
C GLU A 220 -9.67 21.36 3.41
N LYS A 221 -8.77 22.24 3.88
CA LYS A 221 -7.34 21.96 4.04
C LYS A 221 -7.00 21.28 5.37
N LEU A 222 -7.92 21.29 6.34
CA LEU A 222 -7.74 20.72 7.67
C LEU A 222 -8.19 19.25 7.67
N VAL A 223 -7.39 18.37 7.08
CA VAL A 223 -7.79 16.97 6.81
C VAL A 223 -7.44 16.01 7.95
N ARG A 224 -6.41 16.30 8.74
CA ARG A 224 -6.01 15.47 9.88
C ARG A 224 -6.97 15.69 11.04
N ARG A 225 -7.85 14.73 11.30
CA ARG A 225 -8.87 14.79 12.35
C ARG A 225 -8.84 13.54 13.20
N ARG A 226 -9.19 13.64 14.47
CA ARG A 226 -9.48 12.44 15.26
C ARG A 226 -10.79 11.83 14.80
N GLY A 227 -10.82 10.51 14.69
CA GLY A 227 -11.99 9.79 14.18
C GLY A 227 -11.95 8.29 14.49
N PRO A 228 -12.87 7.51 13.91
CA PRO A 228 -12.91 6.06 14.11
C PRO A 228 -11.64 5.43 13.53
N SER A 229 -10.71 5.08 14.40
CA SER A 229 -9.45 4.44 14.01
C SER A 229 -9.63 2.93 13.89
N LYS A 230 -9.34 2.36 12.70
CA LYS A 230 -9.30 0.90 12.48
C LYS A 230 -8.18 0.21 13.30
N GLU A 231 -7.31 0.97 13.94
CA GLU A 231 -6.14 0.49 14.69
C GLU A 231 -6.19 0.85 16.18
N SER A 232 -7.38 1.23 16.67
CA SER A 232 -7.61 1.61 18.08
C SER A 232 -6.74 2.79 18.57
N ARG A 233 -6.27 3.65 17.66
CA ARG A 233 -5.47 4.87 17.95
C ARG A 233 -6.35 6.12 18.01
N PHE A 234 -7.31 6.14 18.91
CA PHE A 234 -8.33 7.19 18.98
C PHE A 234 -7.81 8.56 19.43
N ALA A 235 -6.68 8.59 20.13
CA ALA A 235 -6.06 9.83 20.57
C ALA A 235 -5.26 10.55 19.46
N GLN A 236 -4.92 9.86 18.40
CA GLN A 236 -4.10 10.38 17.31
C GLN A 236 -4.95 10.84 16.14
N PRO A 237 -4.61 11.96 15.48
CA PRO A 237 -5.29 12.35 14.25
C PRO A 237 -4.98 11.38 13.12
N ILE A 238 -5.97 11.16 12.27
CA ILE A 238 -5.92 10.28 11.11
C ILE A 238 -6.38 11.03 9.85
N VAL A 239 -6.06 10.47 8.69
CA VAL A 239 -6.72 10.74 7.41
C VAL A 239 -7.29 9.44 6.88
N SER A 240 -8.43 9.52 6.18
CA SER A 240 -9.03 8.39 5.51
C SER A 240 -8.64 8.40 4.04
N ILE A 241 -8.20 7.24 3.51
CA ILE A 241 -7.85 7.03 2.11
C ILE A 241 -8.85 6.07 1.53
N ALA A 242 -9.64 6.51 0.54
CA ALA A 242 -10.47 5.67 -0.30
C ALA A 242 -9.65 5.23 -1.52
N LEU A 243 -9.69 3.94 -1.83
CA LEU A 243 -8.97 3.34 -2.95
C LEU A 243 -9.93 2.61 -3.87
N VAL A 244 -9.72 2.73 -5.18
CA VAL A 244 -10.36 1.93 -6.22
C VAL A 244 -9.29 1.15 -6.94
N ILE A 245 -9.48 -0.17 -7.05
CA ILE A 245 -8.60 -1.05 -7.83
C ILE A 245 -9.41 -1.83 -8.87
N ASP A 246 -8.73 -2.38 -9.87
CA ASP A 246 -9.33 -3.31 -10.83
C ASP A 246 -9.30 -4.77 -10.33
N GLU A 247 -9.76 -5.68 -11.17
CA GLU A 247 -9.77 -7.13 -10.93
C GLU A 247 -8.36 -7.75 -10.79
N HIS A 248 -7.33 -7.06 -11.29
CA HIS A 248 -5.92 -7.49 -11.18
C HIS A 248 -5.22 -6.92 -9.94
N GLY A 249 -5.93 -6.12 -9.13
CA GLY A 249 -5.36 -5.46 -7.96
C GLY A 249 -4.57 -4.19 -8.28
N ILE A 250 -4.70 -3.66 -9.50
CA ILE A 250 -4.01 -2.44 -9.92
C ILE A 250 -4.85 -1.22 -9.49
N PRO A 251 -4.27 -0.27 -8.75
CA PRO A 251 -4.96 0.98 -8.40
C PRO A 251 -5.39 1.79 -9.63
N ILE A 252 -6.66 2.22 -9.63
CA ILE A 252 -7.23 3.10 -10.66
C ILE A 252 -7.36 4.53 -10.17
N ASP A 253 -7.88 4.71 -8.95
CA ASP A 253 -8.06 6.03 -8.35
C ASP A 253 -8.00 5.96 -6.82
N PHE A 254 -7.70 7.10 -6.20
CA PHE A 254 -7.76 7.25 -4.76
C PHE A 254 -8.20 8.67 -4.38
N GLU A 255 -8.85 8.78 -3.21
CA GLU A 255 -9.23 10.06 -2.63
C GLU A 255 -8.87 10.11 -1.15
N ILE A 256 -8.57 11.32 -0.68
CA ILE A 256 -8.24 11.57 0.72
C ILE A 256 -9.41 12.33 1.35
N TYR A 257 -9.81 11.87 2.53
CA TYR A 257 -10.90 12.45 3.30
C TYR A 257 -10.42 12.78 4.72
N LYS A 258 -11.14 13.69 5.37
CA LYS A 258 -10.92 14.02 6.78
C LYS A 258 -11.03 12.76 7.63
N GLY A 259 -10.19 12.64 8.66
CA GLY A 259 -10.16 11.45 9.52
C GLY A 259 -11.47 11.14 10.25
N ASN A 260 -12.33 12.14 10.44
CA ASN A 260 -13.68 11.99 11.01
C ASN A 260 -14.78 11.79 9.97
N SER A 261 -14.45 11.65 8.68
CA SER A 261 -15.44 11.40 7.63
C SER A 261 -16.02 9.99 7.75
N SER A 262 -17.32 9.87 7.54
CA SER A 262 -17.97 8.56 7.44
C SER A 262 -17.59 7.88 6.13
N GLU A 263 -17.12 6.64 6.19
CA GLU A 263 -16.81 5.81 5.00
C GLU A 263 -17.99 5.70 4.04
N PHE A 264 -19.18 5.70 4.59
CA PHE A 264 -20.45 5.70 3.87
C PHE A 264 -20.62 6.90 2.92
N LYS A 265 -20.30 8.13 3.41
CA LYS A 265 -20.41 9.35 2.61
C LYS A 265 -19.26 9.52 1.61
N THR A 266 -18.11 8.90 1.88
CA THR A 266 -16.93 9.01 1.02
C THR A 266 -17.10 8.26 -0.30
N MET A 267 -17.80 7.12 -0.30
CA MET A 267 -18.03 6.30 -1.49
C MET A 267 -18.72 7.09 -2.61
N ALA A 268 -19.83 7.80 -2.32
CA ALA A 268 -20.58 8.54 -3.31
C ALA A 268 -19.70 9.58 -4.04
N LYS A 269 -18.90 10.33 -3.26
CA LYS A 269 -17.97 11.34 -3.79
C LYS A 269 -16.84 10.71 -4.61
N SER A 270 -16.27 9.58 -4.13
CA SER A 270 -15.20 8.87 -4.86
C SER A 270 -15.71 8.34 -6.21
N ILE A 271 -16.87 7.70 -6.23
CA ILE A 271 -17.46 7.16 -7.46
C ILE A 271 -17.82 8.28 -8.45
N GLU A 272 -18.33 9.40 -7.97
CA GLU A 272 -18.61 10.55 -8.84
C GLU A 272 -17.34 11.08 -9.52
N LYS A 273 -16.27 11.23 -8.76
CA LYS A 273 -14.96 11.66 -9.30
C LYS A 273 -14.39 10.63 -10.27
N LEU A 274 -14.48 9.35 -9.92
CA LEU A 274 -14.04 8.25 -10.79
C LEU A 274 -14.75 8.28 -12.14
N GLN A 275 -16.08 8.44 -12.16
CA GLN A 275 -16.86 8.52 -13.39
C GLN A 275 -16.47 9.74 -14.23
N LYS A 276 -16.30 10.92 -13.62
CA LYS A 276 -15.83 12.13 -14.32
C LYS A 276 -14.43 11.96 -14.93
N LYS A 277 -13.52 11.25 -14.23
CA LYS A 277 -12.14 11.06 -14.69
C LYS A 277 -12.02 10.03 -15.81
N PHE A 278 -12.68 8.88 -15.66
CA PHE A 278 -12.47 7.70 -16.49
C PHE A 278 -13.67 7.30 -17.35
N ASN A 279 -14.77 8.07 -17.30
CA ASN A 279 -16.03 7.78 -18.01
C ASN A 279 -16.53 6.35 -17.78
N VAL A 280 -16.44 5.87 -16.51
CA VAL A 280 -16.83 4.52 -16.12
C VAL A 280 -18.34 4.37 -16.22
N LYS A 281 -18.80 3.44 -17.07
CA LYS A 281 -20.21 3.05 -17.24
C LYS A 281 -20.31 1.53 -17.34
N ASN A 282 -21.46 0.97 -17.05
CA ASN A 282 -21.76 -0.46 -17.19
C ASN A 282 -20.74 -1.36 -16.43
N SER A 283 -20.23 -0.87 -15.29
CA SER A 283 -19.26 -1.54 -14.45
C SER A 283 -19.89 -1.91 -13.11
N TYR A 284 -19.24 -2.82 -12.38
CA TYR A 284 -19.71 -3.24 -11.05
C TYR A 284 -18.79 -2.70 -9.97
N ILE A 285 -19.37 -2.09 -8.95
CA ILE A 285 -18.66 -1.68 -7.73
C ILE A 285 -18.75 -2.82 -6.72
N VAL A 286 -17.60 -3.32 -6.34
CA VAL A 286 -17.43 -4.39 -5.36
C VAL A 286 -16.93 -3.77 -4.06
N ALA A 287 -17.66 -3.99 -2.95
CA ALA A 287 -17.33 -3.36 -1.69
C ALA A 287 -17.70 -4.22 -0.48
N ASP A 288 -17.11 -3.92 0.69
CA ASP A 288 -17.43 -4.59 1.95
C ASP A 288 -18.77 -4.11 2.52
N ARG A 289 -19.24 -4.86 3.52
CA ARG A 289 -20.53 -4.65 4.22
C ARG A 289 -20.71 -3.25 4.81
N GLY A 290 -19.62 -2.55 5.16
CA GLY A 290 -19.67 -1.18 5.68
C GLY A 290 -20.28 -0.18 4.71
N LEU A 291 -20.33 -0.51 3.43
CA LEU A 291 -20.83 0.34 2.34
C LEU A 291 -22.21 -0.07 1.82
N ASN A 292 -22.80 -1.12 2.42
CA ASN A 292 -24.09 -1.70 2.03
C ASN A 292 -25.27 -0.93 2.62
N SER A 293 -25.45 0.33 2.21
CA SER A 293 -26.65 1.08 2.53
C SER A 293 -27.58 1.19 1.31
N THR A 294 -28.85 1.26 1.55
CA THR A 294 -29.83 1.43 0.45
C THR A 294 -29.59 2.69 -0.37
N GLU A 295 -29.13 3.78 0.28
CA GLU A 295 -28.79 5.04 -0.38
C GLU A 295 -27.59 4.89 -1.30
N ASN A 296 -26.51 4.24 -0.84
CA ASN A 296 -25.33 3.97 -1.68
C ASN A 296 -25.69 3.08 -2.88
N LEU A 297 -26.45 2.00 -2.66
CA LEU A 297 -26.86 1.10 -3.72
C LEU A 297 -27.74 1.81 -4.75
N ASN A 298 -28.70 2.61 -4.30
CA ASN A 298 -29.55 3.42 -5.19
C ASN A 298 -28.74 4.46 -5.99
N MET A 299 -27.74 5.08 -5.35
CA MET A 299 -26.84 6.02 -6.01
C MET A 299 -26.03 5.32 -7.13
N LEU A 300 -25.53 4.10 -6.89
CA LEU A 300 -24.80 3.33 -7.91
C LEU A 300 -25.70 3.03 -9.11
N LEU A 301 -26.93 2.54 -8.90
CA LEU A 301 -27.88 2.25 -9.98
C LEU A 301 -28.23 3.50 -10.78
N LYS A 302 -28.48 4.65 -10.12
CA LYS A 302 -28.72 5.94 -10.80
C LYS A 302 -27.54 6.40 -11.63
N LYS A 303 -26.34 5.93 -11.35
CA LYS A 303 -25.11 6.22 -12.10
C LYS A 303 -24.79 5.14 -13.15
N GLN A 304 -25.75 4.27 -13.48
CA GLN A 304 -25.58 3.17 -14.43
C GLN A 304 -24.45 2.21 -14.02
N LEU A 305 -24.29 1.98 -12.72
CA LEU A 305 -23.32 1.05 -12.15
C LEU A 305 -24.07 -0.08 -11.44
N GLY A 306 -23.62 -1.31 -11.69
CA GLY A 306 -23.97 -2.47 -10.89
C GLY A 306 -23.20 -2.51 -9.58
N PHE A 307 -23.56 -3.43 -8.72
CA PHE A 307 -22.85 -3.63 -7.46
C PHE A 307 -22.81 -5.08 -7.00
N VAL A 308 -21.78 -5.42 -6.25
CA VAL A 308 -21.64 -6.64 -5.47
C VAL A 308 -21.13 -6.24 -4.09
N VAL A 309 -21.99 -6.35 -3.06
CA VAL A 309 -21.66 -5.84 -1.72
C VAL A 309 -22.01 -6.89 -0.66
N ALA A 310 -21.11 -7.08 0.31
CA ALA A 310 -21.34 -8.02 1.40
C ALA A 310 -22.57 -7.63 2.26
N GLN A 311 -23.34 -8.63 2.68
CA GLN A 311 -24.50 -8.48 3.55
C GLN A 311 -24.26 -9.21 4.86
N LYS A 312 -24.55 -8.55 5.98
CA LYS A 312 -24.44 -9.19 7.30
C LYS A 312 -25.60 -10.18 7.48
N VAL A 313 -25.29 -11.46 7.66
CA VAL A 313 -26.29 -12.53 7.79
C VAL A 313 -27.14 -12.39 9.05
N SER A 314 -26.60 -11.87 10.15
CA SER A 314 -27.35 -11.64 11.40
C SER A 314 -28.40 -10.50 11.32
N ASN A 315 -28.48 -9.78 10.21
CA ASN A 315 -29.40 -8.66 9.99
C ASN A 315 -30.41 -8.96 8.86
N LEU A 316 -30.62 -10.23 8.54
CA LEU A 316 -31.61 -10.65 7.55
C LEU A 316 -33.02 -10.59 8.14
N SER A 317 -34.03 -10.43 7.29
CA SER A 317 -35.42 -10.68 7.68
C SER A 317 -35.62 -12.17 7.97
N LYS A 318 -36.60 -12.50 8.79
CA LYS A 318 -36.90 -13.90 9.13
C LYS A 318 -37.13 -14.77 7.90
N ASP A 319 -37.79 -14.24 6.87
CA ASP A 319 -38.06 -14.94 5.62
C ASP A 319 -36.77 -15.27 4.86
N LEU A 320 -35.84 -14.29 4.74
CA LEU A 320 -34.57 -14.49 4.11
C LEU A 320 -33.64 -15.41 4.92
N GLU A 321 -33.72 -15.34 6.27
CA GLU A 321 -32.97 -16.24 7.14
C GLU A 321 -33.45 -17.67 6.97
N THR A 322 -34.78 -17.91 6.95
CA THR A 322 -35.36 -19.23 6.70
C THR A 322 -34.90 -19.78 5.33
N GLN A 323 -34.93 -18.94 4.28
CA GLN A 323 -34.47 -19.34 2.96
C GLN A 323 -32.96 -19.66 2.96
N MET A 324 -32.16 -18.91 3.72
CA MET A 324 -30.71 -19.12 3.84
C MET A 324 -30.41 -20.45 4.56
N LEU A 325 -31.14 -20.78 5.62
CA LEU A 325 -30.88 -21.99 6.41
C LEU A 325 -31.33 -23.29 5.72
N ASN A 326 -32.21 -23.21 4.72
CA ASN A 326 -32.59 -24.37 3.91
C ASN A 326 -31.50 -24.67 2.86
N LEU A 327 -30.70 -25.71 3.12
CA LEU A 327 -29.59 -26.13 2.28
C LEU A 327 -30.02 -27.01 1.08
N ASP A 328 -31.26 -27.48 1.01
CA ASP A 328 -31.71 -28.41 -0.04
C ASP A 328 -31.71 -27.77 -1.44
N ASP A 329 -31.92 -26.47 -1.49
CA ASP A 329 -31.97 -25.69 -2.74
C ASP A 329 -30.62 -25.03 -3.14
N TYR A 330 -29.51 -25.46 -2.52
CA TYR A 330 -28.20 -24.90 -2.82
C TYR A 330 -27.54 -25.64 -3.98
N GLU A 331 -27.00 -24.87 -4.91
CA GLU A 331 -26.11 -25.36 -5.96
C GLU A 331 -24.65 -25.39 -5.46
N GLU A 332 -23.83 -26.25 -6.04
CA GLU A 332 -22.41 -26.35 -5.74
C GLU A 332 -21.58 -25.67 -6.83
N ALA A 333 -20.60 -24.89 -6.42
CA ALA A 333 -19.65 -24.24 -7.33
C ALA A 333 -18.22 -24.39 -6.81
N LEU A 334 -17.30 -24.60 -7.73
CA LEU A 334 -15.88 -24.56 -7.45
C LEU A 334 -15.39 -23.11 -7.56
N VAL A 335 -14.82 -22.59 -6.48
CA VAL A 335 -14.31 -21.24 -6.42
C VAL A 335 -12.80 -21.29 -6.39
N PRO A 336 -12.12 -20.57 -7.31
CA PRO A 336 -10.66 -20.51 -7.33
C PRO A 336 -10.11 -20.02 -5.98
N GLY A 337 -8.98 -20.55 -5.56
CA GLY A 337 -8.27 -20.04 -4.37
C GLY A 337 -7.86 -18.58 -4.53
N VAL A 338 -7.76 -17.88 -3.43
CA VAL A 338 -7.38 -16.45 -3.42
C VAL A 338 -5.97 -16.24 -3.97
N ASN A 339 -5.07 -17.20 -3.74
CA ASN A 339 -3.70 -17.23 -4.28
C ASN A 339 -3.54 -18.47 -5.16
N ILE A 340 -2.59 -18.43 -6.09
CA ILE A 340 -2.28 -19.55 -7.01
C ILE A 340 -2.00 -20.86 -6.26
N ASP A 341 -1.42 -20.79 -5.06
CA ASP A 341 -1.11 -21.94 -4.20
C ASP A 341 -2.28 -22.35 -3.28
N SER A 342 -3.38 -21.60 -3.29
CA SER A 342 -4.56 -21.96 -2.51
C SER A 342 -5.43 -22.93 -3.31
N PRO A 343 -5.81 -24.08 -2.75
CA PRO A 343 -6.66 -25.03 -3.46
C PRO A 343 -8.02 -24.41 -3.76
N GLU A 344 -8.59 -24.81 -4.89
CA GLU A 344 -10.00 -24.54 -5.19
C GLU A 344 -10.88 -25.08 -4.06
N THR A 345 -11.91 -24.34 -3.74
CA THR A 345 -12.81 -24.71 -2.62
C THR A 345 -14.23 -24.88 -3.16
N MET A 346 -14.85 -26.00 -2.85
CA MET A 346 -16.25 -26.21 -3.11
C MET A 346 -17.09 -25.34 -2.16
N VAL A 347 -17.97 -24.54 -2.73
CA VAL A 347 -18.88 -23.64 -2.00
C VAL A 347 -20.30 -23.93 -2.46
N LYS A 348 -21.21 -24.06 -1.50
CA LYS A 348 -22.64 -24.12 -1.81
C LYS A 348 -23.19 -22.70 -1.90
N TYR A 349 -24.04 -22.44 -2.89
CA TYR A 349 -24.65 -21.12 -3.06
C TYR A 349 -26.11 -21.21 -3.47
N LYS A 350 -26.88 -20.16 -3.13
CA LYS A 350 -28.28 -19.99 -3.49
C LYS A 350 -28.57 -18.54 -3.78
N VAL A 351 -29.32 -18.25 -4.84
CA VAL A 351 -29.71 -16.89 -5.22
C VAL A 351 -31.19 -16.67 -4.98
N CYS A 352 -31.53 -15.59 -4.30
CA CYS A 352 -32.91 -15.16 -4.06
C CYS A 352 -33.09 -13.70 -4.49
N LYS A 353 -34.29 -13.33 -4.91
CA LYS A 353 -34.65 -11.91 -5.13
C LYS A 353 -34.95 -11.24 -3.80
N THR A 354 -34.54 -9.99 -3.64
CA THR A 354 -34.82 -9.22 -2.44
C THR A 354 -35.01 -7.73 -2.76
N THR A 355 -35.57 -7.02 -1.81
CA THR A 355 -35.81 -5.58 -1.93
C THR A 355 -35.31 -4.90 -0.68
N LYS A 356 -34.45 -3.89 -0.87
CA LYS A 356 -33.95 -3.04 0.23
C LYS A 356 -34.71 -1.72 0.22
N THR A 357 -35.13 -1.28 1.38
CA THR A 357 -35.88 -0.03 1.57
C THR A 357 -35.23 0.83 2.64
N ALA A 358 -35.09 2.12 2.36
CA ALA A 358 -34.66 3.13 3.35
C ALA A 358 -35.49 4.41 3.17
N TYR A 359 -35.42 5.29 4.17
CA TYR A 359 -35.99 6.62 4.10
C TYR A 359 -34.85 7.64 4.09
N SER A 360 -34.62 8.32 2.97
CA SER A 360 -33.64 9.40 2.88
C SER A 360 -34.34 10.76 2.87
N ALA A 361 -33.68 11.78 3.39
CA ALA A 361 -34.12 13.16 3.23
C ALA A 361 -33.90 13.60 1.77
N ASP A 362 -34.91 14.16 1.16
CA ASP A 362 -34.81 14.80 -0.15
C ASP A 362 -34.01 16.09 0.00
N GLU A 363 -32.90 16.23 -0.76
CA GLU A 363 -31.98 17.37 -0.62
C GLU A 363 -32.65 18.72 -0.94
N ALA A 364 -33.66 18.73 -1.80
CA ALA A 364 -34.36 19.96 -2.20
C ALA A 364 -35.48 20.36 -1.25
N THR A 365 -36.17 19.40 -0.63
CA THR A 365 -37.39 19.64 0.15
C THR A 365 -37.27 19.32 1.63
N GLY A 366 -36.19 18.64 2.04
CA GLY A 366 -35.97 18.13 3.41
C GLY A 366 -36.97 17.04 3.84
N LYS A 367 -37.93 16.66 2.99
CA LYS A 367 -38.95 15.64 3.30
C LYS A 367 -38.36 14.23 3.19
N ARG A 368 -38.76 13.33 4.10
CA ARG A 368 -38.37 11.91 4.01
C ARG A 368 -39.04 11.24 2.81
N LYS A 369 -38.21 10.76 1.86
CA LYS A 369 -38.64 9.97 0.71
C LYS A 369 -38.24 8.52 0.88
N LYS A 370 -39.16 7.61 0.59
CA LYS A 370 -38.89 6.16 0.57
C LYS A 370 -38.05 5.83 -0.66
N VAL A 371 -36.89 5.23 -0.44
CA VAL A 371 -35.97 4.73 -1.48
C VAL A 371 -36.04 3.21 -1.45
N THR A 372 -36.27 2.59 -2.61
CA THR A 372 -36.36 1.15 -2.77
C THR A 372 -35.38 0.69 -3.84
N VAL A 373 -34.62 -0.36 -3.53
CA VAL A 373 -33.66 -0.99 -4.44
C VAL A 373 -34.02 -2.47 -4.57
N ASN A 374 -34.40 -2.88 -5.78
CA ASN A 374 -34.59 -4.28 -6.12
C ASN A 374 -33.20 -4.87 -6.47
N CYS A 375 -32.86 -5.99 -5.87
CA CYS A 375 -31.57 -6.64 -6.07
C CYS A 375 -31.66 -8.14 -5.82
N ASN A 376 -30.62 -8.86 -6.19
CA ASN A 376 -30.47 -10.26 -5.85
C ASN A 376 -29.66 -10.37 -4.53
N ILE A 377 -29.97 -11.39 -3.73
CA ILE A 377 -29.14 -11.79 -2.62
C ILE A 377 -28.62 -13.21 -2.87
N MET A 378 -27.33 -13.38 -2.76
CA MET A 378 -26.66 -14.67 -2.85
C MET A 378 -26.25 -15.11 -1.46
N PHE A 379 -26.70 -16.25 -1.03
CA PHE A 379 -26.23 -16.95 0.16
C PHE A 379 -25.16 -17.93 -0.22
N THR A 380 -24.12 -18.05 0.58
CA THR A 380 -23.09 -19.07 0.44
C THR A 380 -22.91 -19.83 1.75
N PHE A 381 -22.59 -21.12 1.64
CA PHE A 381 -22.27 -21.97 2.77
C PHE A 381 -20.96 -22.71 2.54
N SER A 382 -20.11 -22.76 3.57
CA SER A 382 -18.85 -23.49 3.55
C SER A 382 -18.56 -24.13 4.91
N GLU A 383 -18.26 -25.42 4.92
CA GLU A 383 -17.87 -26.14 6.12
C GLU A 383 -16.59 -25.57 6.77
N ASN A 384 -15.63 -25.11 5.95
CA ASN A 384 -14.42 -24.50 6.48
C ASN A 384 -14.73 -23.17 7.21
N ARG A 385 -15.67 -22.39 6.69
CA ARG A 385 -16.14 -21.17 7.36
C ARG A 385 -16.89 -21.53 8.65
N LYS A 386 -17.75 -22.52 8.61
CA LYS A 386 -18.50 -22.99 9.80
C LYS A 386 -17.55 -23.37 10.93
N LYS A 387 -16.49 -24.13 10.64
CA LYS A 387 -15.46 -24.48 11.64
C LYS A 387 -14.81 -23.24 12.27
N ARG A 388 -14.48 -22.23 11.47
CA ARG A 388 -13.90 -20.96 11.97
C ARG A 388 -14.90 -20.18 12.82
N ASP A 389 -16.11 -19.98 12.32
CA ASP A 389 -17.16 -19.22 13.02
C ASP A 389 -17.51 -19.86 14.38
N LEU A 390 -17.55 -21.21 14.46
CA LEU A 390 -17.76 -21.94 15.71
C LEU A 390 -16.56 -21.84 16.65
N ALA A 391 -15.33 -21.84 16.15
CA ALA A 391 -14.14 -21.64 16.97
C ALA A 391 -14.13 -20.23 17.58
N GLU A 392 -14.42 -19.19 16.77
CA GLU A 392 -14.56 -17.81 17.28
C GLU A 392 -15.69 -17.69 18.32
N LEU A 393 -16.81 -18.38 18.11
CA LEU A 393 -17.91 -18.38 19.07
C LEU A 393 -17.50 -19.04 20.39
N ASN A 394 -16.72 -20.12 20.34
CA ASN A 394 -16.20 -20.76 21.55
C ASN A 394 -15.25 -19.85 22.33
N ASP A 395 -14.35 -19.14 21.64
CA ASP A 395 -13.48 -18.16 22.27
C ASP A 395 -14.26 -17.00 22.90
N ASP A 396 -15.31 -16.53 22.22
CA ASP A 396 -16.24 -15.53 22.74
C ASP A 396 -17.00 -16.04 23.97
N LEU A 397 -17.42 -17.30 23.97
CA LEU A 397 -18.10 -17.95 25.12
C LEU A 397 -17.20 -18.02 26.35
N VAL A 398 -15.94 -18.40 26.18
CA VAL A 398 -14.96 -18.42 27.29
C VAL A 398 -14.80 -17.04 27.91
N LYS A 399 -14.64 -16.00 27.09
CA LYS A 399 -14.52 -14.61 27.55
C LYS A 399 -15.82 -14.10 28.20
N ALA A 400 -16.97 -14.49 27.66
CA ALA A 400 -18.26 -14.11 28.19
C ALA A 400 -18.52 -14.76 29.56
N GLN A 401 -18.20 -16.05 29.71
CA GLN A 401 -18.34 -16.78 30.97
C GLN A 401 -17.42 -16.17 32.04
N GLN A 402 -16.19 -15.83 31.70
CA GLN A 402 -15.28 -15.13 32.62
C GLN A 402 -15.86 -13.78 33.05
N ALA A 403 -16.37 -12.96 32.10
CA ALA A 403 -16.97 -11.67 32.40
C ALA A 403 -18.23 -11.77 33.30
N VAL A 404 -19.04 -12.81 33.11
CA VAL A 404 -20.21 -13.09 33.96
C VAL A 404 -19.78 -13.50 35.37
N ASN A 405 -18.79 -14.39 35.49
CA ASN A 405 -18.27 -14.86 36.78
C ASN A 405 -17.65 -13.71 37.60
N GLU A 406 -16.96 -12.80 36.93
CA GLU A 406 -16.35 -11.62 37.55
C GLU A 406 -17.35 -10.46 37.80
N GLY A 407 -18.59 -10.56 37.28
CA GLY A 407 -19.54 -9.47 37.32
C GLY A 407 -19.05 -8.20 36.64
N LYS A 408 -18.38 -8.34 35.50
CA LYS A 408 -17.63 -7.27 34.81
C LYS A 408 -18.52 -6.09 34.42
N LEU A 409 -18.08 -4.89 34.76
CA LEU A 409 -18.75 -3.64 34.37
C LEU A 409 -18.35 -3.21 32.99
N MET A 410 -19.30 -2.74 32.18
CA MET A 410 -19.13 -2.25 30.82
C MET A 410 -19.80 -0.89 30.64
N ALA A 411 -19.12 0.04 30.01
CA ALA A 411 -19.68 1.38 29.75
C ALA A 411 -20.79 1.37 28.68
N ASN A 412 -20.74 0.42 27.73
CA ASN A 412 -21.76 0.22 26.70
C ASN A 412 -21.96 -1.28 26.41
N PRO A 413 -23.20 -1.79 26.37
CA PRO A 413 -23.48 -3.11 25.83
C PRO A 413 -23.20 -3.09 24.33
N CYS A 414 -22.23 -3.91 23.88
CA CYS A 414 -21.87 -4.04 22.47
C CYS A 414 -22.56 -5.25 21.87
N SER A 415 -23.06 -5.16 20.65
CA SER A 415 -23.70 -6.28 19.93
C SER A 415 -22.71 -7.25 19.26
N SER A 416 -21.40 -7.04 19.40
CA SER A 416 -20.36 -7.83 18.73
C SER A 416 -19.42 -8.53 19.70
N GLY A 417 -18.82 -9.63 19.26
CA GLY A 417 -17.91 -10.45 20.03
C GLY A 417 -18.55 -11.03 21.29
N TRP A 418 -17.75 -11.31 22.32
CA TRP A 418 -18.22 -11.88 23.59
C TRP A 418 -19.23 -10.98 24.32
N ARG A 419 -19.18 -9.65 24.14
CA ARG A 419 -20.12 -8.71 24.75
C ARG A 419 -21.55 -8.88 24.20
N GLY A 420 -21.68 -9.25 22.93
CA GLY A 420 -22.97 -9.45 22.27
C GLY A 420 -23.74 -10.69 22.75
N ILE A 421 -23.06 -11.63 23.40
CA ILE A 421 -23.65 -12.85 23.93
C ILE A 421 -23.87 -12.80 25.43
N VAL A 422 -23.69 -11.65 26.07
CA VAL A 422 -23.93 -11.46 27.51
C VAL A 422 -25.15 -10.58 27.71
N LYS A 423 -26.09 -11.03 28.53
CA LYS A 423 -27.16 -10.18 29.04
C LYS A 423 -26.61 -9.29 30.14
N THR A 424 -26.94 -8.02 30.07
CA THR A 424 -26.44 -6.99 30.99
C THR A 424 -27.57 -6.38 31.80
N GLN A 425 -27.30 -5.98 33.03
CA GLN A 425 -28.17 -5.14 33.82
C GLN A 425 -27.57 -3.79 34.04
N LYS A 426 -28.37 -2.73 33.83
CA LYS A 426 -27.96 -1.35 34.16
C LYS A 426 -27.78 -1.24 35.68
N GLU A 427 -26.58 -0.87 36.12
CA GLU A 427 -26.35 -0.46 37.51
C GLU A 427 -26.70 1.00 37.67
N ALA A 428 -27.19 1.43 38.86
CA ALA A 428 -27.63 2.78 39.13
C ALA A 428 -26.51 3.80 38.83
N GLU A 429 -26.89 4.97 38.35
CA GLU A 429 -26.00 6.08 38.03
C GLU A 429 -25.19 6.45 39.26
N ASP A 430 -23.87 6.34 39.15
CA ASP A 430 -22.96 6.97 40.08
C ASP A 430 -23.01 8.48 39.76
N GLY A 431 -23.56 9.28 40.71
CA GLY A 431 -23.93 10.69 40.51
C GLY A 431 -22.77 11.64 40.15
N LYS A 432 -21.66 11.13 39.65
CA LYS A 432 -20.45 11.91 39.23
C LYS A 432 -20.07 11.79 37.75
N THR A 433 -20.66 10.84 37.01
CA THR A 433 -20.41 10.74 35.55
C THR A 433 -21.69 10.36 34.82
N ASP A 434 -22.03 11.10 33.75
CA ASP A 434 -23.21 10.88 32.87
C ASP A 434 -23.18 9.54 32.08
N LYS A 435 -22.43 8.53 32.53
CA LYS A 435 -22.25 7.26 31.85
C LYS A 435 -22.89 6.12 32.65
N SER A 436 -23.95 5.54 32.07
CA SER A 436 -24.54 4.31 32.58
C SER A 436 -23.56 3.15 32.51
N LEU A 437 -23.35 2.46 33.64
CA LEU A 437 -22.56 1.23 33.68
C LEU A 437 -23.49 0.00 33.64
N TYR A 438 -23.07 -0.99 32.87
CA TYR A 438 -23.83 -2.24 32.68
C TYR A 438 -23.01 -3.41 33.25
N LYS A 439 -23.61 -4.19 34.15
CA LYS A 439 -22.99 -5.37 34.74
C LYS A 439 -23.34 -6.62 33.93
N ALA A 440 -22.32 -7.45 33.62
CA ALA A 440 -22.54 -8.77 33.04
C ALA A 440 -23.30 -9.70 34.02
N LYS A 441 -24.41 -10.28 33.57
CA LYS A 441 -25.27 -11.16 34.42
C LYS A 441 -25.27 -12.62 34.03
N GLU A 442 -25.59 -12.90 32.79
CA GLU A 442 -25.73 -14.26 32.27
C GLU A 442 -25.45 -14.32 30.77
N ILE A 443 -25.18 -15.51 30.27
CA ILE A 443 -25.01 -15.74 28.83
C ILE A 443 -26.40 -15.77 28.18
N ASN A 444 -26.57 -15.07 27.07
CA ASN A 444 -27.76 -15.05 26.25
C ASN A 444 -27.77 -16.27 25.32
N LEU A 445 -28.31 -17.38 25.80
CA LEU A 445 -28.36 -18.65 25.07
C LEU A 445 -29.06 -18.51 23.71
N ALA A 446 -30.10 -17.68 23.60
CA ALA A 446 -30.80 -17.47 22.32
C ALA A 446 -29.88 -16.88 21.25
N VAL A 447 -29.01 -15.92 21.62
CA VAL A 447 -28.01 -15.35 20.70
C VAL A 447 -26.93 -16.37 20.36
N VAL A 448 -26.53 -17.19 21.33
CA VAL A 448 -25.53 -18.26 21.08
C VAL A 448 -26.07 -19.27 20.07
N GLU A 449 -27.30 -19.77 20.28
CA GLU A 449 -27.92 -20.73 19.35
C GLU A 449 -28.14 -20.13 17.96
N HIS A 450 -28.58 -18.87 17.88
CA HIS A 450 -28.68 -18.17 16.61
C HIS A 450 -27.32 -18.06 15.91
N ARG A 451 -26.22 -17.68 16.61
CA ARG A 451 -24.85 -17.63 16.04
C ARG A 451 -24.35 -19.01 15.59
N LYS A 452 -24.73 -20.09 16.29
CA LYS A 452 -24.46 -21.48 15.85
C LYS A 452 -25.20 -21.80 14.55
N ALA A 453 -26.47 -21.45 14.48
CA ALA A 453 -27.35 -21.76 13.34
C ALA A 453 -26.84 -21.08 12.06
N ILE A 454 -26.37 -19.81 12.13
CA ILE A 454 -25.87 -19.07 10.98
C ILE A 454 -24.37 -19.27 10.70
N ALA A 455 -23.68 -20.11 11.50
CA ALA A 455 -22.27 -20.40 11.30
C ALA A 455 -22.04 -21.09 9.95
N GLY A 456 -21.03 -20.64 9.20
CA GLY A 456 -20.71 -21.14 7.87
C GLY A 456 -21.39 -20.40 6.72
N PHE A 457 -22.40 -19.59 7.01
CA PHE A 457 -23.09 -18.80 6.00
C PHE A 457 -22.45 -17.43 5.76
N ALA A 458 -22.49 -16.97 4.50
CA ALA A 458 -22.24 -15.60 4.13
C ALA A 458 -23.33 -15.14 3.14
N ALA A 459 -23.47 -13.83 2.99
CA ALA A 459 -24.43 -13.27 2.06
C ALA A 459 -23.84 -12.07 1.31
N MET A 460 -24.23 -11.91 0.07
CA MET A 460 -23.90 -10.79 -0.81
C MET A 460 -25.15 -10.31 -1.50
N VAL A 461 -25.32 -8.99 -1.62
CA VAL A 461 -26.34 -8.39 -2.46
C VAL A 461 -25.69 -7.87 -3.74
N TYR A 462 -26.36 -8.09 -4.86
CA TYR A 462 -25.86 -7.64 -6.15
C TYR A 462 -27.00 -7.24 -7.12
N SER A 463 -26.68 -6.38 -8.05
CA SER A 463 -27.60 -5.98 -9.12
C SER A 463 -26.79 -5.55 -10.35
N ASP A 464 -27.34 -5.82 -11.51
CA ASP A 464 -26.82 -5.30 -12.77
C ASP A 464 -27.02 -3.78 -12.90
N PRO A 465 -26.22 -3.10 -13.73
CA PRO A 465 -26.48 -1.71 -14.12
C PRO A 465 -27.87 -1.56 -14.74
N VAL A 466 -28.57 -0.46 -14.42
CA VAL A 466 -29.85 -0.13 -15.05
C VAL A 466 -29.55 0.66 -16.32
N ASN A 467 -29.94 0.13 -17.49
CA ASN A 467 -29.89 0.86 -18.75
C ASN A 467 -31.19 1.66 -18.92
N GLU A 468 -31.11 2.96 -19.14
CA GLU A 468 -32.28 3.83 -19.39
C GLU A 468 -32.87 3.65 -20.79
N ASP A 469 -32.16 2.98 -21.71
CA ASP A 469 -32.60 2.78 -23.09
C ASP A 469 -33.37 1.46 -23.26
N ASP A 470 -34.59 1.41 -22.74
CA ASP A 470 -35.55 0.33 -23.01
C ASP A 470 -36.25 0.50 -24.41
N SER A 471 -35.59 1.15 -25.36
CA SER A 471 -36.00 1.20 -26.77
C SER A 471 -35.33 0.08 -27.55
N GLY A 472 -35.79 -1.16 -27.36
CA GLY A 472 -35.83 -2.23 -28.38
C GLY A 472 -34.55 -2.65 -29.11
N SER A 473 -33.36 -2.21 -28.70
CA SER A 473 -32.09 -2.60 -29.29
C SER A 473 -31.35 -3.57 -28.34
N ASN A 474 -31.15 -4.81 -28.79
CA ASN A 474 -30.34 -5.84 -28.15
C ASN A 474 -28.86 -5.39 -28.03
N THR A 475 -28.55 -4.45 -27.17
CA THR A 475 -27.19 -4.28 -26.70
C THR A 475 -26.99 -5.25 -25.54
N THR A 476 -26.20 -6.29 -25.77
CA THR A 476 -25.77 -7.28 -24.81
C THR A 476 -25.00 -6.58 -23.67
N SER A 477 -25.73 -6.04 -22.69
CA SER A 477 -25.10 -5.73 -21.39
C SER A 477 -24.74 -7.07 -20.77
N THR A 478 -23.46 -7.33 -20.57
CA THR A 478 -22.99 -8.54 -19.90
C THR A 478 -23.50 -8.58 -18.48
N THR A 479 -24.56 -9.36 -18.26
CA THR A 479 -25.15 -9.57 -16.94
C THR A 479 -24.18 -10.36 -16.06
N ILE A 480 -24.00 -9.94 -14.81
CA ILE A 480 -23.13 -10.67 -13.88
C ILE A 480 -23.75 -12.03 -13.52
N THR A 481 -23.01 -13.10 -13.77
CA THR A 481 -23.46 -14.44 -13.42
C THR A 481 -23.21 -14.76 -11.93
N PRO A 482 -23.95 -15.69 -11.32
CA PRO A 482 -23.70 -16.14 -9.94
C PRO A 482 -22.25 -16.58 -9.72
N GLN A 483 -21.65 -17.29 -10.68
CA GLN A 483 -20.25 -17.71 -10.61
C GLN A 483 -19.30 -16.50 -10.56
N MET A 484 -19.55 -15.47 -11.35
CA MET A 484 -18.79 -14.22 -11.31
C MET A 484 -18.92 -13.51 -9.97
N VAL A 485 -20.12 -13.48 -9.38
CA VAL A 485 -20.34 -12.89 -8.04
C VAL A 485 -19.51 -13.61 -6.98
N LEU A 486 -19.49 -14.94 -7.00
CA LEU A 486 -18.68 -15.75 -6.07
C LEU A 486 -17.18 -15.44 -6.21
N THR A 487 -16.66 -15.48 -7.44
CA THR A 487 -15.24 -15.19 -7.73
C THR A 487 -14.90 -13.74 -7.35
N THR A 488 -15.76 -12.80 -7.69
CA THR A 488 -15.58 -11.38 -7.40
C THR A 488 -15.47 -11.11 -5.90
N TYR A 489 -16.32 -11.74 -5.09
CA TYR A 489 -16.28 -11.54 -3.64
C TYR A 489 -14.96 -12.04 -3.04
N HIS A 490 -14.43 -13.15 -3.52
CA HIS A 490 -13.10 -13.63 -3.11
C HIS A 490 -11.99 -12.64 -3.46
N HIS A 491 -12.14 -11.88 -4.53
CA HIS A 491 -11.16 -10.87 -4.95
C HIS A 491 -11.13 -9.59 -4.07
N LEU A 492 -12.08 -9.39 -3.15
CA LEU A 492 -11.99 -8.30 -2.14
C LEU A 492 -10.70 -8.36 -1.32
N VAL A 493 -10.13 -9.53 -1.12
CA VAL A 493 -8.82 -9.67 -0.46
C VAL A 493 -7.71 -8.90 -1.21
N LYS A 494 -7.84 -8.66 -2.51
CA LYS A 494 -6.84 -7.90 -3.27
C LYS A 494 -6.73 -6.45 -2.84
N ILE A 495 -7.86 -5.78 -2.51
CA ILE A 495 -7.81 -4.40 -2.02
C ILE A 495 -7.28 -4.35 -0.58
N GLU A 496 -7.63 -5.34 0.26
CA GLU A 496 -7.04 -5.47 1.59
C GLU A 496 -5.53 -5.68 1.51
N ASP A 497 -5.06 -6.51 0.56
CA ASP A 497 -3.64 -6.71 0.29
C ASP A 497 -2.95 -5.44 -0.19
N CYS A 498 -3.60 -4.63 -1.03
CA CYS A 498 -3.09 -3.32 -1.43
C CYS A 498 -2.85 -2.42 -0.21
N PHE A 499 -3.80 -2.35 0.71
CA PHE A 499 -3.62 -1.60 1.95
C PHE A 499 -2.53 -2.19 2.85
N ARG A 500 -2.45 -3.51 2.95
CA ARG A 500 -1.39 -4.19 3.71
C ARG A 500 -0.02 -3.81 3.14
N VAL A 501 0.18 -3.90 1.84
CA VAL A 501 1.44 -3.53 1.17
C VAL A 501 1.80 -2.07 1.43
N MET A 502 0.86 -1.14 1.26
CA MET A 502 1.11 0.28 1.53
C MET A 502 1.50 0.53 2.99
N LYS A 503 0.85 -0.16 3.95
CA LYS A 503 1.09 0.02 5.38
C LYS A 503 2.39 -0.61 5.86
N THR A 504 2.72 -1.81 5.38
CA THR A 504 3.88 -2.60 5.85
C THR A 504 5.11 -2.40 4.96
N ASN A 505 4.98 -2.60 3.65
CA ASN A 505 6.12 -2.57 2.73
C ASN A 505 6.54 -1.14 2.35
N PHE A 506 5.58 -0.20 2.18
CA PHE A 506 5.90 1.16 1.79
C PHE A 506 5.94 2.16 2.95
N SER A 507 5.60 1.72 4.15
CA SER A 507 5.56 2.57 5.35
C SER A 507 4.80 3.87 5.09
N ILE A 508 3.57 3.77 4.51
CA ILE A 508 2.72 4.95 4.30
C ILE A 508 2.37 5.64 5.62
N ARG A 509 2.44 4.92 6.71
CA ARG A 509 2.18 5.38 8.08
C ARG A 509 3.27 4.91 9.06
N PRO A 510 3.57 5.69 10.15
CA PRO A 510 3.02 7.02 10.43
C PRO A 510 3.40 8.01 9.34
N MET A 511 2.49 8.97 9.05
CA MET A 511 2.77 10.02 8.08
C MET A 511 3.59 11.15 8.71
N PHE A 512 4.63 11.61 8.00
CA PHE A 512 5.52 12.69 8.45
C PHE A 512 5.28 14.01 7.72
N VAL A 513 4.45 14.00 6.66
CA VAL A 513 4.03 15.22 5.93
C VAL A 513 2.74 15.77 6.54
N ARG A 514 2.61 17.11 6.61
CA ARG A 514 1.52 17.77 7.35
C ARG A 514 0.59 18.61 6.47
N LEU A 515 1.11 19.19 5.38
CA LEU A 515 0.28 19.98 4.46
C LEU A 515 -0.63 19.04 3.64
N GLU A 516 -1.85 19.47 3.39
CA GLU A 516 -2.83 18.68 2.63
C GLU A 516 -2.29 18.29 1.25
N SER A 517 -1.64 19.22 0.53
CA SER A 517 -0.97 18.95 -0.74
C SER A 517 0.11 17.88 -0.62
N HIS A 518 0.96 17.96 0.41
CA HIS A 518 2.01 16.96 0.66
C HIS A 518 1.44 15.60 1.06
N ILE A 519 0.33 15.55 1.80
CA ILE A 519 -0.38 14.31 2.14
C ILE A 519 -0.89 13.65 0.86
N ARG A 520 -1.50 14.44 -0.03
CA ARG A 520 -2.02 13.97 -1.34
C ARG A 520 -0.90 13.45 -2.22
N ALA A 521 0.20 14.17 -2.33
CA ALA A 521 1.38 13.74 -3.10
C ALA A 521 2.03 12.48 -2.52
N HIS A 522 2.12 12.38 -1.18
CA HIS A 522 2.64 11.19 -0.51
C HIS A 522 1.81 9.95 -0.82
N CYS A 523 0.49 10.06 -0.76
CA CYS A 523 -0.41 8.99 -1.16
C CYS A 523 -0.25 8.65 -2.65
N LEU A 524 -0.15 9.65 -3.53
CA LEU A 524 0.09 9.44 -4.96
C LEU A 524 1.39 8.65 -5.22
N ILE A 525 2.48 9.00 -4.56
CA ILE A 525 3.76 8.29 -4.67
C ILE A 525 3.62 6.83 -4.22
N CYS A 526 2.93 6.57 -3.09
CA CYS A 526 2.69 5.21 -2.63
C CYS A 526 1.78 4.42 -3.60
N ILE A 527 0.78 5.06 -4.20
CA ILE A 527 -0.10 4.44 -5.20
C ILE A 527 0.68 4.14 -6.49
N LEU A 528 1.53 5.05 -6.96
CA LEU A 528 2.38 4.81 -8.13
C LEU A 528 3.39 3.68 -7.89
N ALA A 529 3.96 3.59 -6.68
CA ALA A 529 4.80 2.47 -6.27
C ALA A 529 4.00 1.15 -6.25
N LEU A 530 2.76 1.18 -5.78
CA LEU A 530 1.88 0.01 -5.78
C LEU A 530 1.52 -0.43 -7.19
N ILE A 531 1.21 0.49 -8.11
CA ILE A 531 0.98 0.18 -9.52
C ILE A 531 2.22 -0.50 -10.12
N ALA A 532 3.41 0.07 -9.92
CA ALA A 532 4.65 -0.52 -10.41
C ALA A 532 4.87 -1.93 -9.86
N LEU A 533 4.62 -2.15 -8.57
CA LEU A 533 4.76 -3.45 -7.94
C LEU A 533 3.75 -4.47 -8.51
N ARG A 534 2.48 -4.09 -8.68
CA ARG A 534 1.44 -4.98 -9.24
C ARG A 534 1.74 -5.36 -10.70
N VAL A 535 2.20 -4.41 -11.50
CA VAL A 535 2.63 -4.70 -12.87
C VAL A 535 3.82 -5.66 -12.88
N LEU A 536 4.80 -5.46 -11.99
CA LEU A 536 5.94 -6.36 -11.85
C LEU A 536 5.48 -7.77 -11.42
N GLU A 537 4.62 -7.89 -10.40
CA GLU A 537 4.06 -9.19 -9.97
C GLU A 537 3.34 -9.91 -11.13
N ASN A 538 2.53 -9.20 -11.90
CA ASN A 538 1.81 -9.78 -13.03
C ASN A 538 2.78 -10.26 -14.13
N LYS A 539 3.85 -9.49 -14.41
CA LYS A 539 4.91 -9.92 -15.35
C LYS A 539 5.65 -11.16 -14.84
N MET A 540 5.98 -11.21 -13.55
CA MET A 540 6.64 -12.37 -12.94
C MET A 540 5.75 -13.61 -13.01
N LYS A 541 4.45 -13.48 -12.71
CA LYS A 541 3.46 -14.58 -12.85
C LYS A 541 3.34 -15.07 -14.28
N ALA A 542 3.33 -14.17 -15.25
CA ALA A 542 3.29 -14.53 -16.68
C ALA A 542 4.53 -15.35 -17.13
N LEU A 543 5.66 -15.21 -16.43
CA LEU A 543 6.87 -16.00 -16.62
C LEU A 543 6.91 -17.29 -15.78
N GLY A 544 5.83 -17.62 -15.06
CA GLY A 544 5.76 -18.78 -14.18
C GLY A 544 6.40 -18.60 -12.81
N HIS A 545 6.75 -17.38 -12.41
CA HIS A 545 7.38 -17.10 -11.12
C HIS A 545 6.38 -16.53 -10.12
N ASN A 546 6.20 -17.22 -8.99
CA ASN A 546 5.31 -16.83 -7.90
C ASN A 546 6.12 -16.27 -6.71
N TYR A 547 6.53 -15.01 -6.80
CA TYR A 547 7.17 -14.33 -5.67
C TYR A 547 6.16 -13.49 -4.90
N SER A 548 6.25 -13.53 -3.58
CA SER A 548 5.49 -12.61 -2.73
C SER A 548 6.01 -11.18 -2.84
N VAL A 549 5.17 -10.20 -2.52
CA VAL A 549 5.56 -8.78 -2.43
C VAL A 549 6.81 -8.60 -1.59
N HIS A 550 6.88 -9.29 -0.44
CA HIS A 550 8.03 -9.19 0.45
C HIS A 550 9.31 -9.69 -0.22
N GLN A 551 9.28 -10.84 -0.89
CA GLN A 551 10.42 -11.34 -1.64
C GLN A 551 10.87 -10.39 -2.74
N LEU A 552 9.93 -9.85 -3.53
CA LEU A 552 10.25 -8.89 -4.60
C LEU A 552 10.91 -7.62 -4.05
N THR A 553 10.33 -7.01 -3.01
CA THR A 553 10.87 -5.77 -2.42
C THR A 553 12.20 -6.02 -1.72
N GLU A 554 12.36 -7.14 -1.04
CA GLU A 554 13.61 -7.55 -0.41
C GLU A 554 14.72 -7.75 -1.45
N GLN A 555 14.44 -8.48 -2.52
CA GLN A 555 15.42 -8.72 -3.57
C GLN A 555 15.80 -7.44 -4.33
N LEU A 556 14.85 -6.55 -4.59
CA LEU A 556 15.15 -5.24 -5.15
C LEU A 556 16.07 -4.42 -4.22
N ASN A 557 15.86 -4.48 -2.90
CA ASN A 557 16.71 -3.82 -1.93
C ASN A 557 18.10 -4.47 -1.82
N ASN A 558 18.19 -5.79 -1.99
CA ASN A 558 19.43 -6.56 -1.97
C ASN A 558 20.22 -6.48 -3.30
N ALA A 559 19.69 -5.80 -4.31
CA ALA A 559 20.38 -5.55 -5.57
C ALA A 559 21.46 -4.47 -5.35
N VAL A 560 22.65 -4.89 -4.92
CA VAL A 560 23.78 -4.04 -4.57
C VAL A 560 25.04 -4.43 -5.31
N VAL A 561 25.88 -3.44 -5.60
CA VAL A 561 27.21 -3.62 -6.14
C VAL A 561 28.26 -2.99 -5.25
N ALA A 562 29.43 -3.62 -5.16
CA ALA A 562 30.60 -3.08 -4.48
C ALA A 562 31.54 -2.45 -5.52
N PRO A 563 31.88 -1.16 -5.41
CA PRO A 563 32.85 -0.53 -6.29
C PRO A 563 34.26 -1.03 -5.98
N ILE A 564 35.00 -1.40 -7.02
CA ILE A 564 36.38 -1.88 -6.96
C ILE A 564 37.25 -0.95 -7.80
N PRO A 565 38.09 -0.08 -7.21
CA PRO A 565 39.02 0.75 -7.97
C PRO A 565 40.08 -0.13 -8.61
N VAL A 566 40.41 0.22 -9.85
CA VAL A 566 41.48 -0.44 -10.63
C VAL A 566 42.81 0.20 -10.27
N PRO A 567 43.80 -0.56 -9.76
CA PRO A 567 45.12 0.00 -9.46
C PRO A 567 45.75 0.70 -10.68
N ASN A 568 46.31 1.85 -10.48
CA ASN A 568 46.95 2.66 -11.51
C ASN A 568 46.06 3.11 -12.68
N SER A 569 44.74 3.06 -12.54
CA SER A 569 43.76 3.51 -13.51
C SER A 569 42.71 4.41 -12.85
N LYS A 570 42.05 5.24 -13.68
CA LYS A 570 40.84 5.97 -13.25
C LYS A 570 39.57 5.12 -13.39
N ASP A 571 39.68 3.87 -13.80
CA ASP A 571 38.58 3.00 -14.04
C ASP A 571 38.07 2.38 -12.71
N MET A 572 36.78 2.07 -12.70
CA MET A 572 36.11 1.42 -11.61
C MET A 572 35.39 0.16 -12.12
N LEU A 573 35.59 -0.92 -11.40
CA LEU A 573 34.80 -2.14 -11.57
C LEU A 573 33.74 -2.21 -10.47
N PHE A 574 32.69 -2.96 -10.73
CA PHE A 574 31.59 -3.19 -9.79
C PHE A 574 31.37 -4.68 -9.62
N MET A 575 31.52 -5.17 -8.41
CA MET A 575 31.20 -6.55 -8.07
C MET A 575 29.75 -6.67 -7.63
N ASN A 576 28.98 -7.51 -8.30
CA ASN A 576 27.59 -7.75 -7.97
C ASN A 576 27.48 -8.61 -6.70
N CYS A 577 26.97 -8.02 -5.63
CA CYS A 577 26.88 -8.65 -4.30
C CYS A 577 25.69 -9.59 -4.12
N LYS A 578 24.78 -9.71 -5.12
CA LYS A 578 23.65 -10.65 -5.05
C LYS A 578 24.06 -12.09 -4.75
N PHE A 579 25.24 -12.48 -5.19
CA PHE A 579 25.79 -13.81 -4.98
C PHE A 579 26.16 -14.10 -3.51
N PHE A 580 26.19 -13.09 -2.67
CA PHE A 580 26.52 -13.21 -1.25
C PHE A 580 25.29 -13.11 -0.35
N SER A 581 24.23 -12.42 -0.77
CA SER A 581 23.02 -12.24 0.03
C SER A 581 22.29 -13.56 0.29
N ASP A 582 22.23 -14.45 -0.70
CA ASP A 582 21.54 -15.74 -0.58
C ASP A 582 22.28 -16.72 0.36
N ILE A 583 23.59 -16.56 0.49
CA ILE A 583 24.40 -17.37 1.41
C ILE A 583 24.14 -16.96 2.85
N TYR A 584 24.02 -15.64 3.12
CA TYR A 584 23.78 -15.12 4.47
C TYR A 584 22.36 -15.35 4.99
N THR A 585 21.36 -15.32 4.12
CA THR A 585 19.96 -15.50 4.52
C THR A 585 19.62 -16.94 4.87
N LYS A 586 20.19 -17.91 4.18
CA LYS A 586 19.93 -19.36 4.47
C LYS A 586 20.56 -19.85 5.76
N ASP A 587 21.72 -19.34 6.16
CA ASP A 587 22.38 -19.73 7.40
C ASP A 587 21.78 -19.09 8.66
N ARG A 588 21.08 -17.95 8.55
CA ARG A 588 20.28 -17.38 9.66
C ARG A 588 19.12 -18.28 10.09
N VAL A 589 18.66 -19.17 9.25
CA VAL A 589 17.57 -20.11 9.57
C VAL A 589 18.08 -21.32 10.39
N LYS A 590 19.37 -21.64 10.37
CA LYS A 590 19.95 -22.64 11.27
C LYS A 590 20.30 -21.99 12.61
N LYS A 591 19.29 -21.74 13.42
CA LYS A 591 19.42 -21.32 14.83
C LYS A 591 20.29 -22.31 15.57
N ASN A 592 21.33 -21.83 16.24
CA ASN A 592 22.21 -22.45 17.26
C ASN A 592 23.66 -22.66 16.89
N ARG A 593 24.29 -21.79 16.09
CA ARG A 593 25.75 -21.83 15.93
C ARG A 593 26.43 -20.73 16.73
N THR A 594 27.51 -21.08 17.44
CA THR A 594 28.31 -20.13 18.23
C THR A 594 29.25 -19.32 17.32
N LYS A 595 29.82 -18.21 17.83
CA LYS A 595 30.78 -17.37 17.09
C LYS A 595 31.98 -18.13 16.51
N ALA A 596 32.37 -19.26 17.13
CA ALA A 596 33.47 -20.14 16.67
C ALA A 596 33.10 -20.88 15.37
N ASP A 597 31.82 -21.25 15.20
CA ASP A 597 31.32 -21.98 14.02
C ASP A 597 31.24 -21.11 12.76
N VAL A 598 31.31 -19.79 12.87
CA VAL A 598 31.30 -18.86 11.75
C VAL A 598 32.58 -18.91 10.90
N ASN A 599 33.71 -19.26 11.52
CA ASN A 599 34.98 -19.40 10.80
C ASN A 599 35.08 -20.71 10.01
N ASP A 600 34.40 -21.79 10.45
CA ASP A 600 34.35 -23.08 9.75
C ASP A 600 33.30 -23.07 8.59
N LEU A 601 32.37 -22.11 8.58
CA LEU A 601 31.33 -21.94 7.54
C LEU A 601 31.86 -21.45 6.19
N LEU A 602 33.15 -21.25 6.08
CA LEU A 602 33.77 -20.63 4.90
C LEU A 602 34.50 -21.64 4.02
N ASP A 603 34.14 -22.91 4.08
CA ASP A 603 34.48 -23.85 3.01
C ASP A 603 33.69 -23.44 1.74
N LEU A 604 34.42 -22.77 0.87
CA LEU A 604 33.87 -22.22 -0.38
C LEU A 604 33.37 -23.32 -1.33
N ALA A 605 33.83 -24.55 -1.20
CA ALA A 605 33.29 -25.67 -1.95
C ALA A 605 31.87 -26.05 -1.48
N GLU A 606 31.61 -26.02 -0.16
CA GLU A 606 30.25 -26.21 0.38
C GLU A 606 29.33 -25.04 0.01
N ILE A 607 29.83 -23.81 0.06
CA ILE A 607 29.09 -22.61 -0.36
C ILE A 607 28.75 -22.69 -1.88
N GLU A 608 29.70 -23.15 -2.72
CA GLU A 608 29.50 -23.31 -4.15
C GLU A 608 28.50 -24.41 -4.47
N SER A 609 28.59 -25.54 -3.76
CA SER A 609 27.64 -26.64 -3.87
C SER A 609 26.23 -26.22 -3.41
N ALA A 610 26.13 -25.52 -2.27
CA ALA A 610 24.85 -25.02 -1.76
C ALA A 610 24.23 -23.97 -2.68
N TYR A 611 25.05 -23.10 -3.27
CA TYR A 611 24.62 -22.07 -4.23
C TYR A 611 24.15 -22.69 -5.53
N THR A 612 24.89 -23.64 -6.09
CA THR A 612 24.53 -24.35 -7.34
C THR A 612 23.23 -25.13 -7.16
N LYS A 613 23.08 -25.87 -6.06
CA LYS A 613 21.83 -26.57 -5.71
C LYS A 613 20.66 -25.61 -5.48
N ALA A 614 20.90 -24.43 -4.90
CA ALA A 614 19.87 -23.43 -4.71
C ALA A 614 19.43 -22.75 -6.02
N GLN A 615 20.36 -22.56 -6.96
CA GLN A 615 20.04 -22.04 -8.31
C GLN A 615 19.26 -23.06 -9.14
N GLU A 616 19.56 -24.35 -8.99
CA GLU A 616 18.82 -25.43 -9.67
C GLU A 616 17.39 -25.56 -9.13
N GLN A 617 17.18 -25.26 -7.85
CA GLN A 617 15.87 -25.38 -7.20
C GLN A 617 15.01 -24.12 -7.30
N GLN A 618 15.61 -22.92 -7.37
CA GLN A 618 14.90 -21.64 -7.54
C GLN A 618 15.75 -20.69 -8.39
N PRO A 619 15.23 -20.22 -9.53
CA PRO A 619 15.92 -19.19 -10.31
C PRO A 619 16.15 -17.94 -9.46
N ASP A 620 17.31 -17.30 -9.65
CA ASP A 620 17.64 -16.04 -8.98
C ASP A 620 16.55 -14.99 -9.25
N CYS A 621 15.93 -14.49 -8.18
CA CYS A 621 14.82 -13.56 -8.27
C CYS A 621 15.22 -12.25 -8.97
N ILE A 622 16.44 -11.72 -8.73
CA ILE A 622 16.95 -10.49 -9.38
C ILE A 622 17.10 -10.70 -10.89
N ASP A 623 17.61 -11.86 -11.31
CA ASP A 623 17.75 -12.19 -12.73
C ASP A 623 16.38 -12.40 -13.39
N SER A 624 15.44 -13.01 -12.67
CA SER A 624 14.05 -13.13 -13.11
C SER A 624 13.35 -11.79 -13.25
N ILE A 625 13.55 -10.87 -12.29
CA ILE A 625 13.08 -9.48 -12.37
C ILE A 625 13.70 -8.78 -13.60
N SER A 626 15.02 -8.91 -13.79
CA SER A 626 15.71 -8.31 -14.92
C SER A 626 15.11 -8.78 -16.24
N LYS A 627 14.90 -10.09 -16.41
CA LYS A 627 14.26 -10.67 -17.60
C LYS A 627 12.82 -10.19 -17.80
N ALA A 628 12.02 -10.15 -16.72
CA ALA A 628 10.62 -9.68 -16.77
C ALA A 628 10.51 -8.22 -17.24
N LEU A 629 11.54 -7.42 -16.97
CA LEU A 629 11.63 -6.00 -17.36
C LEU A 629 12.44 -5.79 -18.65
N GLY A 630 12.78 -6.86 -19.37
CA GLY A 630 13.55 -6.79 -20.62
C GLY A 630 14.98 -6.28 -20.47
N LEU A 631 15.54 -6.47 -19.26
CA LEU A 631 16.93 -6.13 -18.93
C LEU A 631 17.82 -7.38 -18.98
N SER A 632 19.12 -7.17 -19.08
CA SER A 632 20.09 -8.26 -18.97
C SER A 632 20.57 -8.36 -17.52
N PRO A 633 20.70 -9.59 -16.97
CA PRO A 633 21.31 -9.80 -15.66
C PRO A 633 22.72 -9.21 -15.59
N LEU A 634 23.07 -8.59 -14.46
CA LEU A 634 24.42 -8.10 -14.25
C LEU A 634 25.39 -9.27 -14.00
N PRO A 635 26.55 -9.30 -14.69
CA PRO A 635 27.62 -10.24 -14.37
C PRO A 635 28.15 -10.07 -12.95
N LEU A 636 28.93 -11.05 -12.49
CA LEU A 636 29.58 -10.97 -11.17
C LEU A 636 30.47 -9.72 -11.04
N VAL A 637 31.25 -9.43 -12.08
CA VAL A 637 32.06 -8.21 -12.16
C VAL A 637 31.71 -7.49 -13.46
N SER A 638 31.50 -6.19 -13.36
CA SER A 638 31.09 -5.34 -14.48
C SER A 638 31.83 -4.01 -14.45
N ASN A 639 32.16 -3.47 -15.61
CA ASN A 639 32.52 -2.07 -15.75
C ASN A 639 31.29 -1.19 -15.97
N VAL A 640 31.48 0.12 -15.95
CA VAL A 640 30.40 1.11 -16.13
C VAL A 640 29.64 0.91 -17.45
N GLY A 641 30.36 0.58 -18.54
CA GLY A 641 29.76 0.35 -19.87
C GLY A 641 28.84 -0.88 -19.88
N GLN A 642 29.27 -1.96 -19.23
CA GLN A 642 28.48 -3.19 -19.10
C GLN A 642 27.23 -2.96 -18.25
N ILE A 643 27.33 -2.23 -17.12
CA ILE A 643 26.16 -1.85 -16.31
C ILE A 643 25.17 -1.03 -17.13
N LYS A 644 25.66 0.01 -17.84
CA LYS A 644 24.80 0.83 -18.70
C LYS A 644 24.09 0.01 -19.76
N LYS A 645 24.76 -0.95 -20.39
CA LYS A 645 24.20 -1.84 -21.40
C LYS A 645 23.17 -2.80 -20.80
N ALA A 646 23.51 -3.46 -19.70
CA ALA A 646 22.64 -4.46 -19.07
C ALA A 646 21.33 -3.85 -18.57
N LEU A 647 21.40 -2.70 -17.92
CA LEU A 647 20.24 -2.00 -17.34
C LEU A 647 19.60 -1.00 -18.31
N LYS A 648 20.00 -0.99 -19.60
CA LYS A 648 19.52 -0.03 -20.62
C LYS A 648 19.57 1.42 -20.17
N PHE A 649 20.58 1.71 -19.36
CA PHE A 649 20.70 3.00 -18.69
C PHE A 649 21.30 4.02 -19.64
N ARG A 650 20.46 4.92 -20.18
CA ARG A 650 20.88 6.05 -21.00
C ARG A 650 20.87 7.31 -20.14
N THR A 651 22.02 7.72 -19.60
CA THR A 651 22.15 9.08 -19.05
C THR A 651 22.50 10.05 -20.17
N ALA A 652 21.74 11.13 -20.27
CA ALA A 652 22.11 12.28 -21.07
C ALA A 652 23.37 12.99 -20.51
N LYS A 653 23.80 12.70 -19.30
CA LYS A 653 24.97 13.27 -18.63
C LYS A 653 25.91 12.13 -18.21
N THR A 654 26.90 11.90 -19.04
CA THR A 654 28.04 10.96 -18.83
C THR A 654 28.81 11.22 -17.52
N ASN A 655 28.65 12.41 -16.93
CA ASN A 655 29.39 12.84 -15.74
C ASN A 655 28.90 12.29 -14.40
N LEU A 656 27.71 11.73 -14.32
CA LEU A 656 27.12 11.33 -13.03
C LEU A 656 27.73 10.05 -12.47
N ILE A 657 27.97 9.04 -13.32
CA ILE A 657 28.68 7.82 -12.89
C ILE A 657 30.14 8.15 -12.62
N ASP A 658 30.78 8.98 -13.46
CA ASP A 658 32.15 9.41 -13.27
C ASP A 658 32.30 10.23 -11.97
N GLN A 659 31.32 11.03 -11.60
CA GLN A 659 31.32 11.78 -10.33
C GLN A 659 31.15 10.85 -9.11
N VAL A 660 30.25 9.85 -9.19
CA VAL A 660 30.07 8.85 -8.12
C VAL A 660 31.32 7.98 -8.00
N VAL A 661 31.88 7.55 -9.12
CA VAL A 661 33.15 6.82 -9.19
C VAL A 661 34.28 7.65 -8.57
N ASN A 662 34.42 8.92 -8.93
CA ASN A 662 35.43 9.81 -8.36
C ASN A 662 35.23 10.08 -6.87
N LYS A 663 33.98 10.19 -6.42
CA LYS A 663 33.63 10.44 -5.02
C LYS A 663 33.85 9.18 -4.15
N CYS A 664 33.52 8.01 -4.67
CA CYS A 664 33.83 6.73 -4.04
C CYS A 664 35.34 6.48 -4.01
N PHE A 665 36.04 6.79 -5.09
CA PHE A 665 37.47 6.67 -5.18
C PHE A 665 38.19 7.56 -4.16
N LYS A 666 37.87 8.86 -4.09
CA LYS A 666 38.44 9.78 -3.08
C LYS A 666 38.13 9.34 -1.64
N LYS A 667 36.97 8.72 -1.40
CA LYS A 667 36.58 8.24 -0.07
C LYS A 667 37.20 6.89 0.30
N ALA A 668 37.48 6.04 -0.69
CA ALA A 668 38.07 4.71 -0.48
C ALA A 668 39.60 4.71 -0.43
N VAL A 669 40.25 5.62 -1.17
CA VAL A 669 41.72 5.64 -1.35
C VAL A 669 42.41 6.72 -0.50
N GLY A 670 41.64 7.65 0.09
CA GLY A 670 42.19 8.82 0.78
C GLY A 670 42.86 9.81 -0.18
N ASP A 671 43.11 11.01 0.28
CA ASP A 671 43.79 12.05 -0.48
C ASP A 671 45.31 11.76 -0.48
N TYR A 672 45.78 10.89 -1.36
CA TYR A 672 47.22 10.59 -1.55
C TYR A 672 47.98 11.70 -2.31
N SER A 673 47.44 12.90 -2.34
CA SER A 673 48.10 14.07 -2.97
C SER A 673 48.64 15.07 -1.92
N LYS A 674 49.19 14.54 -0.80
CA LYS A 674 50.06 15.33 0.07
C LYS A 674 51.35 14.60 0.36
#